data_b81d562de32cc53dd01856dd1065804f
#
_entry.id   b81d562de32cc53dd01856dd1065804f
#
_cell.length_a   1.000
_cell.length_b   1.000
_cell.length_c   1.000
_cell.angle_alpha   90.00
_cell.angle_beta   90.00
_cell.angle_gamma   90.00
#
_symmetry.space_group_name_H-M   'P 1'
#
loop_
_entity.id
_entity.type
_entity.pdbx_description
1 polymer ?
#
loop_
_entity_poly.entity_id
_entity_poly.type
_entity_poly.pdbx_seq_one_letter_code
_entity_poly.pdbx_strand_id
1 'polypeptide(L)'
;MIDKGIFLIKVFVCLIGVLASCYVTGAFLSCWLKLKDRFGRSLLFGFVFQISLFECVALPFMLRKGSFSAMITCYLAVFCFVLVLSFVMLLLLKKRGIYQSSLVCIREELQERRQKKWFGVTFFGAAFLVLVLGHIAGVTLHQITMGDDVYYVSLATYAIDHNSLETNTMFISSGILSLPDIRPNISAWEYYVACLSVVFHLHPAQMFHFVLPLFLIPFSYLSYYYVIKKLFDKKYHMAYMMWFVILNLFFSFSAKLNSYNMFNCPWMGKVVLYNILMPCFLAVCIDIMKAEKETLKYWICVVFLMIAGICTTVVGVYMIPIYYAVIGITYAVTIRSMKEFKKLIVPVLVTVIPAVIGLLLVLQTEAGQRILEYSKTEPKRWTAVFLNYWGIDAKPVLGVAGLVLFFVSCVVIFRKENRITKTVLCGLTIFCALTIVNPLFIGPVSSYLTGADLYWRMFILVPVVYVLPYLPAKLCFKAGTLHHYEIVIGFMLVVSVGGTLLGGGAFSDKKIFAPYETTYGIPEKCVQVTDYIMKKEKNSDHEPVVLYPPALRQGLRQYTTKLTTMMSRMYYQGDYETPYGTMREVCRGVFKKQYTEEQAYQVLKGLNVDYVVTRRYVKFRNPQYFTKCKRYGRFVIYHVN
;
A
#
# COMPACT_ATOMS: atom_id res chain seq x y z
N MET A 1 -7.25 7.86 -30.32
CA MET A 1 -6.93 6.40 -30.33
C MET A 1 -5.43 6.16 -30.23
N ILE A 2 -4.59 6.86 -30.95
CA ILE A 2 -3.11 6.70 -30.97
C ILE A 2 -2.52 6.85 -29.56
N ASP A 3 -2.91 7.88 -28.80
CA ASP A 3 -2.38 8.12 -27.45
C ASP A 3 -2.70 6.99 -26.46
N LYS A 4 -3.89 6.37 -26.58
CA LYS A 4 -4.24 5.21 -25.74
C LYS A 4 -3.42 3.97 -26.11
N GLY A 5 -3.09 3.79 -27.40
CA GLY A 5 -2.22 2.71 -27.86
C GLY A 5 -0.78 2.85 -27.33
N ILE A 6 -0.22 4.04 -27.42
CA ILE A 6 1.13 4.36 -26.89
C ILE A 6 1.17 4.16 -25.37
N PHE A 7 0.13 4.59 -24.66
CA PHE A 7 0.03 4.36 -23.21
C PHE A 7 0.08 2.87 -22.86
N LEU A 8 -0.72 2.04 -23.53
CA LEU A 8 -0.74 0.58 -23.28
C LEU A 8 0.60 -0.08 -23.58
N ILE A 9 1.30 0.35 -24.65
CA ILE A 9 2.65 -0.15 -24.95
C ILE A 9 3.61 0.21 -23.82
N LYS A 10 3.62 1.45 -23.33
CA LYS A 10 4.46 1.87 -22.21
C LYS A 10 4.18 1.07 -20.92
N VAL A 11 2.90 0.83 -20.61
CA VAL A 11 2.48 -0.01 -19.48
C VAL A 11 3.04 -1.43 -19.64
N PHE A 12 2.90 -2.03 -20.80
CA PHE A 12 3.39 -3.38 -21.08
C PHE A 12 4.92 -3.49 -20.97
N VAL A 13 5.67 -2.54 -21.56
CA VAL A 13 7.13 -2.47 -21.47
C VAL A 13 7.57 -2.30 -20.02
N CYS A 14 6.89 -1.44 -19.25
CA CYS A 14 7.16 -1.26 -17.82
C CYS A 14 6.97 -2.56 -17.04
N LEU A 15 5.85 -3.25 -17.23
CA LEU A 15 5.56 -4.52 -16.56
C LEU A 15 6.63 -5.57 -16.86
N ILE A 16 6.99 -5.74 -18.14
CA ILE A 16 8.04 -6.70 -18.52
C ILE A 16 9.36 -6.30 -17.89
N GLY A 17 9.76 -5.03 -17.95
CA GLY A 17 11.01 -4.53 -17.39
C GLY A 17 11.11 -4.77 -15.89
N VAL A 18 10.06 -4.42 -15.13
CA VAL A 18 9.99 -4.64 -13.68
C VAL A 18 10.01 -6.13 -13.34
N LEU A 19 9.19 -6.95 -13.98
CA LEU A 19 9.13 -8.39 -13.69
C LEU A 19 10.42 -9.12 -14.08
N ALA A 20 11.03 -8.78 -15.23
CA ALA A 20 12.28 -9.38 -15.67
C ALA A 20 13.44 -8.98 -14.73
N SER A 21 13.55 -7.72 -14.35
CA SER A 21 14.59 -7.26 -13.43
C SER A 21 14.42 -7.87 -12.03
N CYS A 22 13.18 -7.96 -11.50
CA CYS A 22 12.89 -8.68 -10.27
C CYS A 22 13.27 -10.14 -10.36
N TYR A 23 12.96 -10.81 -11.48
CA TYR A 23 13.31 -12.22 -11.65
C TYR A 23 14.83 -12.44 -11.67
N VAL A 24 15.57 -11.66 -12.47
CA VAL A 24 17.03 -11.80 -12.63
C VAL A 24 17.74 -11.57 -11.30
N THR A 25 17.45 -10.44 -10.61
CA THR A 25 18.09 -10.13 -9.33
C THR A 25 17.70 -11.12 -8.23
N GLY A 26 16.44 -11.51 -8.17
CA GLY A 26 15.95 -12.45 -7.16
C GLY A 26 16.41 -13.89 -7.40
N ALA A 27 16.54 -14.35 -8.64
CA ALA A 27 17.10 -15.66 -8.97
C ALA A 27 18.58 -15.74 -8.59
N PHE A 28 19.36 -14.68 -8.89
CA PHE A 28 20.76 -14.59 -8.47
C PHE A 28 20.90 -14.67 -6.96
N LEU A 29 20.14 -13.85 -6.22
CA LEU A 29 20.17 -13.83 -4.76
C LEU A 29 19.71 -15.15 -4.14
N SER A 30 18.69 -15.78 -4.72
CA SER A 30 18.25 -17.12 -4.30
C SER A 30 19.35 -18.16 -4.44
N CYS A 31 20.09 -18.15 -5.56
CA CYS A 31 21.24 -19.03 -5.77
C CYS A 31 22.38 -18.71 -4.79
N TRP A 32 22.72 -17.43 -4.63
CA TRP A 32 23.79 -16.99 -3.73
C TRP A 32 23.52 -17.41 -2.28
N LEU A 33 22.28 -17.28 -1.82
CA LEU A 33 21.85 -17.70 -0.49
C LEU A 33 21.54 -19.20 -0.38
N LYS A 34 21.80 -19.98 -1.44
CA LYS A 34 21.48 -21.42 -1.49
C LYS A 34 20.01 -21.71 -1.14
N LEU A 35 19.11 -20.84 -1.53
CA LEU A 35 17.67 -21.06 -1.46
C LEU A 35 17.24 -21.78 -2.73
N LYS A 36 16.30 -22.74 -2.63
CA LYS A 36 15.74 -23.38 -3.84
C LYS A 36 15.09 -22.31 -4.70
N ASP A 37 15.59 -22.14 -5.94
CA ASP A 37 14.96 -21.21 -6.89
C ASP A 37 13.58 -21.73 -7.26
N ARG A 38 12.60 -20.83 -7.14
CA ARG A 38 11.23 -21.00 -7.62
C ARG A 38 10.80 -19.66 -8.20
N PHE A 39 10.26 -19.67 -9.40
CA PHE A 39 9.91 -18.46 -10.14
C PHE A 39 9.26 -17.36 -9.29
N GLY A 40 8.20 -17.70 -8.55
CA GLY A 40 7.51 -16.71 -7.73
C GLY A 40 8.34 -16.22 -6.53
N ARG A 41 9.21 -17.06 -5.94
CA ARG A 41 10.13 -16.63 -4.88
C ARG A 41 11.14 -15.62 -5.43
N SER A 42 11.72 -15.92 -6.58
CA SER A 42 12.67 -15.03 -7.23
C SER A 42 12.05 -13.69 -7.59
N LEU A 43 10.81 -13.65 -8.08
CA LEU A 43 10.09 -12.41 -8.32
C LEU A 43 9.92 -11.58 -7.04
N LEU A 44 9.39 -12.17 -5.96
CA LEU A 44 9.19 -11.45 -4.70
C LEU A 44 10.50 -11.01 -4.06
N PHE A 45 11.51 -11.90 -4.07
CA PHE A 45 12.78 -11.57 -3.44
C PHE A 45 13.53 -10.49 -4.23
N GLY A 46 13.46 -10.53 -5.57
CA GLY A 46 13.99 -9.46 -6.40
C GLY A 46 13.29 -8.13 -6.19
N PHE A 47 11.97 -8.13 -6.04
CA PHE A 47 11.21 -6.92 -5.70
C PHE A 47 11.64 -6.35 -4.33
N VAL A 48 11.70 -7.17 -3.30
CA VAL A 48 12.18 -6.77 -1.96
C VAL A 48 13.60 -6.20 -2.04
N PHE A 49 14.49 -6.84 -2.78
CA PHE A 49 15.85 -6.37 -2.96
C PHE A 49 15.92 -5.04 -3.69
N GLN A 50 15.16 -4.84 -4.78
CA GLN A 50 15.17 -3.60 -5.54
C GLN A 50 14.72 -2.41 -4.72
N ILE A 51 13.62 -2.53 -3.96
CA ILE A 51 13.16 -1.45 -3.09
C ILE A 51 14.10 -1.22 -1.90
N SER A 52 14.77 -2.27 -1.40
CA SER A 52 15.82 -2.12 -0.39
C SER A 52 17.04 -1.38 -0.93
N LEU A 53 17.48 -1.72 -2.13
CA LEU A 53 18.58 -1.04 -2.82
C LEU A 53 18.24 0.43 -3.08
N PHE A 54 17.00 0.69 -3.51
CA PHE A 54 16.53 2.05 -3.72
C PHE A 54 16.59 2.87 -2.43
N GLU A 55 16.10 2.33 -1.32
CA GLU A 55 16.14 2.99 -0.01
C GLU A 55 17.58 3.33 0.40
N CYS A 56 18.51 2.37 0.27
CA CYS A 56 19.91 2.60 0.62
C CYS A 56 20.55 3.73 -0.18
N VAL A 57 20.18 3.88 -1.46
CA VAL A 57 20.69 4.96 -2.32
C VAL A 57 19.93 6.27 -2.07
N ALA A 58 18.63 6.22 -1.89
CA ALA A 58 17.77 7.40 -1.78
C ALA A 58 17.92 8.12 -0.43
N LEU A 59 18.09 7.37 0.67
CA LEU A 59 18.11 7.92 2.02
C LEU A 59 19.14 9.07 2.23
N PRO A 60 20.40 8.98 1.78
CA PRO A 60 21.33 10.08 1.89
C PRO A 60 20.90 11.35 1.13
N PHE A 61 20.25 11.19 -0.02
CA PHE A 61 19.73 12.32 -0.80
C PHE A 61 18.51 12.95 -0.14
N MET A 62 17.59 12.14 0.39
CA MET A 62 16.41 12.61 1.11
C MET A 62 16.77 13.39 2.37
N LEU A 63 17.71 12.89 3.16
CA LEU A 63 18.19 13.58 4.38
C LEU A 63 18.87 14.92 4.08
N ARG A 64 19.51 15.05 2.90
CA ARG A 64 20.16 16.28 2.45
C ARG A 64 19.23 17.18 1.63
N LYS A 65 17.98 16.79 1.42
CA LYS A 65 17.02 17.48 0.54
C LYS A 65 17.61 17.75 -0.86
N GLY A 66 18.27 16.74 -1.42
CA GLY A 66 19.04 16.86 -2.65
C GLY A 66 18.17 16.88 -3.90
N SER A 67 18.83 16.89 -5.07
CA SER A 67 18.18 16.82 -6.37
C SER A 67 17.63 15.42 -6.64
N PHE A 68 16.39 15.35 -7.12
CA PHE A 68 15.73 14.11 -7.51
C PHE A 68 16.44 13.45 -8.72
N SER A 69 16.87 14.22 -9.70
CA SER A 69 17.59 13.71 -10.88
C SER A 69 18.94 13.10 -10.51
N ALA A 70 19.70 13.73 -9.58
CA ALA A 70 20.95 13.18 -9.11
C ALA A 70 20.76 11.85 -8.37
N MET A 71 19.73 11.75 -7.53
CA MET A 71 19.36 10.52 -6.84
C MET A 71 19.02 9.41 -7.83
N ILE A 72 18.16 9.69 -8.85
CA ILE A 72 17.80 8.69 -9.86
C ILE A 72 19.03 8.23 -10.64
N THR A 73 19.88 9.16 -11.09
CA THR A 73 21.09 8.81 -11.84
C THR A 73 21.99 7.88 -11.04
N CYS A 74 22.22 8.20 -9.76
CA CYS A 74 22.98 7.34 -8.84
C CYS A 74 22.32 5.95 -8.70
N TYR A 75 21.02 5.91 -8.45
CA TYR A 75 20.29 4.64 -8.33
C TYR A 75 20.36 3.82 -9.60
N LEU A 76 20.09 4.40 -10.75
CA LEU A 76 20.11 3.68 -12.02
C LEU A 76 21.51 3.13 -12.35
N ALA A 77 22.57 3.88 -12.06
CA ALA A 77 23.95 3.41 -12.23
C ALA A 77 24.21 2.15 -11.37
N VAL A 78 23.90 2.23 -10.08
CA VAL A 78 24.06 1.10 -9.14
C VAL A 78 23.15 -0.08 -9.54
N PHE A 79 21.89 0.19 -9.86
CA PHE A 79 20.92 -0.82 -10.23
C PHE A 79 21.30 -1.55 -11.52
N CYS A 80 21.71 -0.81 -12.58
CA CYS A 80 22.16 -1.42 -13.84
C CYS A 80 23.41 -2.28 -13.62
N PHE A 81 24.37 -1.79 -12.81
CA PHE A 81 25.55 -2.59 -12.44
C PHE A 81 25.15 -3.91 -11.77
N VAL A 82 24.29 -3.85 -10.74
CA VAL A 82 23.80 -5.04 -10.02
C VAL A 82 23.01 -5.96 -10.94
N LEU A 83 22.17 -5.43 -11.82
CA LEU A 83 21.38 -6.21 -12.76
C LEU A 83 22.25 -6.97 -13.75
N VAL A 84 23.25 -6.28 -14.35
CA VAL A 84 24.23 -6.90 -15.28
C VAL A 84 25.05 -7.95 -14.54
N LEU A 85 25.57 -7.64 -13.35
CA LEU A 85 26.32 -8.58 -12.52
C LEU A 85 25.46 -9.84 -12.21
N SER A 86 24.22 -9.65 -11.79
CA SER A 86 23.28 -10.73 -11.49
C SER A 86 23.04 -11.61 -12.72
N PHE A 87 22.83 -11.00 -13.88
CA PHE A 87 22.62 -11.73 -15.13
C PHE A 87 23.85 -12.55 -15.54
N VAL A 88 25.04 -11.93 -15.55
CA VAL A 88 26.32 -12.61 -15.86
C VAL A 88 26.57 -13.78 -14.90
N MET A 89 26.39 -13.56 -13.61
CA MET A 89 26.58 -14.59 -12.59
C MET A 89 25.59 -15.76 -12.78
N LEU A 90 24.32 -15.49 -13.11
CA LEU A 90 23.36 -16.55 -13.42
C LEU A 90 23.78 -17.39 -14.65
N LEU A 91 24.31 -16.74 -15.71
CA LEU A 91 24.84 -17.45 -16.87
C LEU A 91 26.03 -18.36 -16.51
N LEU A 92 26.95 -17.85 -15.67
CA LEU A 92 28.09 -18.64 -15.19
C LEU A 92 27.67 -19.81 -14.32
N LEU A 93 26.72 -19.59 -13.38
CA LEU A 93 26.16 -20.65 -12.53
C LEU A 93 25.40 -21.70 -13.36
N LYS A 94 24.71 -21.30 -14.43
CA LYS A 94 24.05 -22.20 -15.37
C LYS A 94 25.07 -23.06 -16.12
N LYS A 95 26.17 -22.48 -16.61
CA LYS A 95 27.26 -23.22 -17.27
C LYS A 95 27.91 -24.24 -16.34
N ARG A 96 27.99 -23.96 -15.04
CA ARG A 96 28.53 -24.88 -14.01
C ARG A 96 27.52 -25.92 -13.53
N GLY A 97 26.31 -25.97 -14.08
CA GLY A 97 25.27 -26.91 -13.64
C GLY A 97 24.67 -26.64 -12.24
N ILE A 98 25.07 -25.53 -11.60
CA ILE A 98 24.61 -25.15 -10.25
C ILE A 98 23.23 -24.52 -10.29
N TYR A 99 22.90 -23.80 -11.37
CA TYR A 99 21.62 -23.13 -11.58
C TYR A 99 20.75 -23.93 -12.57
N GLN A 100 19.62 -24.45 -12.08
CA GLN A 100 18.51 -24.89 -12.92
C GLN A 100 17.50 -23.77 -13.03
N SER A 101 17.14 -23.35 -14.25
CA SER A 101 16.18 -22.29 -14.43
C SER A 101 14.82 -22.68 -13.86
N SER A 102 14.13 -21.72 -13.22
CA SER A 102 12.78 -21.94 -12.66
C SER A 102 11.77 -22.48 -13.67
N LEU A 103 12.00 -22.26 -14.98
CA LEU A 103 11.16 -22.82 -16.05
C LEU A 103 11.22 -24.35 -16.11
N VAL A 104 12.37 -24.94 -15.82
CA VAL A 104 12.51 -26.40 -15.73
C VAL A 104 11.74 -26.93 -14.52
N CYS A 105 11.88 -26.27 -13.37
CA CYS A 105 11.14 -26.65 -12.16
C CYS A 105 9.62 -26.50 -12.34
N ILE A 106 9.16 -25.45 -13.06
CA ILE A 106 7.73 -25.30 -13.40
C ILE A 106 7.26 -26.43 -14.30
N ARG A 107 8.05 -26.80 -15.31
CA ARG A 107 7.72 -27.91 -16.23
C ARG A 107 7.60 -29.22 -15.49
N GLU A 108 8.54 -29.52 -14.60
CA GLU A 108 8.50 -30.71 -13.73
C GLU A 108 7.29 -30.72 -12.81
N GLU A 109 6.98 -29.58 -12.18
CA GLU A 109 5.82 -29.44 -11.29
C GLU A 109 4.48 -29.57 -12.06
N LEU A 110 4.42 -29.09 -13.31
CA LEU A 110 3.27 -29.26 -14.20
C LEU A 110 3.13 -30.72 -14.70
N GLN A 111 4.23 -31.38 -14.99
CA GLN A 111 4.22 -32.80 -15.37
C GLN A 111 3.75 -33.69 -14.20
N GLU A 112 4.24 -33.43 -12.99
CA GLU A 112 3.80 -34.14 -11.78
C GLU A 112 2.29 -33.92 -11.50
N ARG A 113 1.78 -32.74 -11.77
CA ARG A 113 0.33 -32.43 -11.65
C ARG A 113 -0.51 -33.15 -12.70
N ARG A 114 -0.05 -33.25 -13.94
CA ARG A 114 -0.74 -33.98 -15.01
C ARG A 114 -0.88 -35.47 -14.71
N GLN A 115 0.17 -36.09 -14.11
CA GLN A 115 0.15 -37.50 -13.74
C GLN A 115 -0.84 -37.82 -12.61
N LYS A 116 -1.11 -36.88 -11.69
CA LYS A 116 -1.92 -37.12 -10.47
C LYS A 116 -3.41 -36.83 -10.60
N LYS A 117 -3.95 -36.51 -11.79
CA LYS A 117 -5.41 -36.23 -12.06
C LYS A 117 -6.15 -35.48 -10.94
N TRP A 118 -5.57 -34.41 -10.42
CA TRP A 118 -6.17 -33.65 -9.32
C TRP A 118 -7.17 -32.61 -9.86
N PHE A 119 -8.37 -33.07 -10.25
CA PHE A 119 -9.43 -32.19 -10.76
C PHE A 119 -9.75 -31.04 -9.79
N GLY A 120 -9.88 -31.31 -8.50
CA GLY A 120 -10.15 -30.28 -7.50
C GLY A 120 -9.09 -29.18 -7.40
N VAL A 121 -7.79 -29.55 -7.52
CA VAL A 121 -6.71 -28.53 -7.53
C VAL A 121 -6.80 -27.64 -8.77
N THR A 122 -7.21 -28.20 -9.91
CA THR A 122 -7.37 -27.45 -11.15
C THR A 122 -8.58 -26.51 -11.06
N PHE A 123 -9.72 -26.97 -10.53
CA PHE A 123 -10.91 -26.16 -10.31
C PHE A 123 -10.63 -24.97 -9.38
N PHE A 124 -10.11 -25.23 -8.20
CA PHE A 124 -9.80 -24.17 -7.24
C PHE A 124 -8.73 -23.20 -7.76
N GLY A 125 -7.75 -23.70 -8.52
CA GLY A 125 -6.73 -22.88 -9.16
C GLY A 125 -7.28 -21.97 -10.25
N ALA A 126 -8.19 -22.48 -11.08
CA ALA A 126 -8.88 -21.68 -12.10
C ALA A 126 -9.78 -20.62 -11.48
N ALA A 127 -10.60 -20.99 -10.47
CA ALA A 127 -11.43 -20.04 -9.74
C ALA A 127 -10.60 -18.94 -9.07
N PHE A 128 -9.48 -19.31 -8.43
CA PHE A 128 -8.53 -18.36 -7.86
C PHE A 128 -8.00 -17.38 -8.91
N LEU A 129 -7.56 -17.88 -10.07
CA LEU A 129 -7.03 -17.05 -11.14
C LEU A 129 -8.08 -16.06 -11.68
N VAL A 130 -9.30 -16.53 -11.93
CA VAL A 130 -10.41 -15.68 -12.41
C VAL A 130 -10.71 -14.57 -11.39
N LEU A 131 -10.77 -14.90 -10.11
CA LEU A 131 -11.02 -13.93 -9.05
C LEU A 131 -9.88 -12.90 -8.91
N VAL A 132 -8.61 -13.32 -9.05
CA VAL A 132 -7.47 -12.40 -9.03
C VAL A 132 -7.49 -11.47 -10.25
N LEU A 133 -7.80 -11.99 -11.44
CA LEU A 133 -7.96 -11.16 -12.63
C LEU A 133 -9.14 -10.17 -12.48
N GLY A 134 -10.25 -10.62 -11.90
CA GLY A 134 -11.36 -9.74 -11.52
C GLY A 134 -10.97 -8.65 -10.52
N HIS A 135 -10.12 -8.99 -9.54
CA HIS A 135 -9.58 -8.02 -8.58
C HIS A 135 -8.72 -6.96 -9.30
N ILE A 136 -7.79 -7.39 -10.14
CA ILE A 136 -6.93 -6.50 -10.92
C ILE A 136 -7.78 -5.58 -11.80
N ALA A 137 -8.73 -6.15 -12.55
CA ALA A 137 -9.63 -5.38 -13.40
C ALA A 137 -10.46 -4.37 -12.59
N GLY A 138 -11.02 -4.78 -11.46
CA GLY A 138 -11.79 -3.92 -10.57
C GLY A 138 -10.98 -2.72 -10.08
N VAL A 139 -9.70 -2.92 -9.74
CA VAL A 139 -8.83 -1.82 -9.28
C VAL A 139 -8.37 -0.93 -10.43
N THR A 140 -7.97 -1.53 -11.56
CA THR A 140 -7.41 -0.76 -12.70
C THR A 140 -8.46 -0.05 -13.55
N LEU A 141 -9.72 -0.45 -13.49
CA LEU A 141 -10.81 0.17 -14.24
C LEU A 141 -11.65 1.14 -13.40
N HIS A 142 -11.38 1.25 -12.11
CA HIS A 142 -12.16 2.03 -11.17
C HIS A 142 -11.50 3.35 -10.81
N GLN A 143 -12.28 4.44 -10.81
CA GLN A 143 -11.83 5.76 -10.38
C GLN A 143 -11.78 5.85 -8.86
N ILE A 144 -10.57 5.98 -8.31
CA ILE A 144 -10.34 6.00 -6.87
C ILE A 144 -10.49 7.41 -6.31
N THR A 145 -11.18 7.50 -5.18
CA THR A 145 -11.52 8.78 -4.53
C THR A 145 -11.00 8.87 -3.09
N MET A 146 -9.90 8.19 -2.77
CA MET A 146 -9.32 8.22 -1.42
C MET A 146 -8.51 9.49 -1.18
N GLY A 147 -8.74 10.17 -0.07
CA GLY A 147 -8.03 11.42 0.27
C GLY A 147 -6.52 11.24 0.46
N ASP A 148 -6.09 10.07 0.96
CA ASP A 148 -4.67 9.76 1.13
C ASP A 148 -3.92 9.63 -0.21
N ASP A 149 -4.60 9.23 -1.28
CA ASP A 149 -4.04 9.07 -2.61
C ASP A 149 -3.45 10.37 -3.16
N VAL A 150 -4.13 11.49 -2.89
CA VAL A 150 -3.65 12.83 -3.28
C VAL A 150 -2.25 13.10 -2.77
N TYR A 151 -1.94 12.67 -1.53
CA TYR A 151 -0.63 12.88 -0.95
C TYR A 151 0.46 12.08 -1.67
N TYR A 152 0.26 10.78 -1.82
CA TYR A 152 1.28 9.88 -2.36
C TYR A 152 1.60 10.16 -3.83
N VAL A 153 0.56 10.37 -4.64
CA VAL A 153 0.75 10.71 -6.07
C VAL A 153 1.37 12.09 -6.23
N SER A 154 0.90 13.09 -5.45
CA SER A 154 1.46 14.45 -5.52
C SER A 154 2.92 14.52 -5.09
N LEU A 155 3.36 13.68 -4.14
CA LEU A 155 4.76 13.62 -3.72
C LEU A 155 5.67 13.17 -4.87
N ALA A 156 5.26 12.11 -5.56
CA ALA A 156 6.00 11.64 -6.73
C ALA A 156 5.98 12.67 -7.89
N THR A 157 4.83 13.33 -8.10
CA THR A 157 4.69 14.38 -9.12
C THR A 157 5.57 15.59 -8.78
N TYR A 158 5.61 16.00 -7.52
CA TYR A 158 6.44 17.10 -7.05
C TYR A 158 7.93 16.85 -7.28
N ALA A 159 8.40 15.66 -6.92
CA ALA A 159 9.79 15.30 -7.13
C ALA A 159 10.23 15.44 -8.60
N ILE A 160 9.34 15.10 -9.54
CA ILE A 160 9.60 15.24 -10.99
C ILE A 160 9.47 16.69 -11.43
N ASP A 161 8.37 17.38 -11.07
CA ASP A 161 8.05 18.74 -11.54
C ASP A 161 9.09 19.76 -11.07
N HIS A 162 9.61 19.62 -9.85
CA HIS A 162 10.55 20.57 -9.23
C HIS A 162 11.98 20.05 -9.11
N ASN A 163 12.23 18.81 -9.54
CA ASN A 163 13.53 18.15 -9.41
C ASN A 163 14.10 18.22 -7.98
N SER A 164 13.25 18.09 -6.97
CA SER A 164 13.59 18.30 -5.57
C SER A 164 13.05 17.18 -4.68
N LEU A 165 13.81 16.84 -3.64
CA LEU A 165 13.38 15.97 -2.54
C LEU A 165 12.92 16.77 -1.32
N GLU A 166 12.81 18.07 -1.43
CA GLU A 166 12.29 18.93 -0.37
C GLU A 166 10.76 18.91 -0.37
N THR A 167 10.15 18.62 0.77
CA THR A 167 8.72 18.31 0.87
C THR A 167 7.92 19.25 1.78
N ASN A 168 8.58 20.26 2.35
CA ASN A 168 7.99 21.16 3.33
C ASN A 168 6.75 21.93 2.82
N THR A 169 6.60 22.05 1.50
CA THR A 169 5.50 22.81 0.85
C THR A 169 4.36 21.96 0.32
N MET A 170 4.48 20.62 0.40
CA MET A 170 3.56 19.73 -0.31
C MET A 170 2.13 19.66 0.21
N PHE A 171 1.95 19.77 1.51
CA PHE A 171 0.62 19.61 2.12
C PHE A 171 -0.21 20.87 2.04
N ILE A 172 0.46 21.99 2.15
CA ILE A 172 -0.14 23.31 2.22
C ILE A 172 0.63 24.17 1.23
N SER A 173 -0.02 24.45 0.18
CA SER A 173 0.58 24.97 -1.02
C SER A 173 0.69 26.46 -1.08
N SER A 174 0.63 27.17 -0.04
CA SER A 174 0.61 28.61 -0.15
C SER A 174 1.88 29.32 0.31
N GLY A 175 2.90 28.59 0.73
CA GLY A 175 4.01 29.22 1.45
C GLY A 175 3.59 29.86 2.78
N ILE A 176 2.29 29.88 3.08
CA ILE A 176 1.72 30.45 4.29
C ILE A 176 1.92 29.51 5.48
N LEU A 177 1.93 28.20 5.22
CA LEU A 177 2.20 27.16 6.23
C LEU A 177 2.92 25.97 5.60
N SER A 178 4.21 25.91 5.79
CA SER A 178 4.96 24.68 5.59
C SER A 178 4.94 23.88 6.90
N LEU A 179 4.15 22.82 6.98
CA LEU A 179 4.27 21.86 8.07
C LEU A 179 5.35 20.85 7.70
N PRO A 180 6.44 20.78 8.47
CA PRO A 180 7.48 19.80 8.20
C PRO A 180 6.93 18.39 8.31
N ASP A 181 7.15 17.58 7.28
CA ASP A 181 6.78 16.16 7.25
C ASP A 181 8.04 15.31 7.21
N ILE A 182 8.26 14.49 8.24
CA ILE A 182 9.42 13.61 8.31
C ILE A 182 9.27 12.35 7.44
N ARG A 183 8.05 11.98 7.05
CA ARG A 183 7.80 10.74 6.31
C ARG A 183 8.58 10.65 5.00
N PRO A 184 8.59 11.69 4.15
CA PRO A 184 9.35 11.66 2.91
C PRO A 184 10.87 11.70 3.10
N ASN A 185 11.35 12.00 4.30
CA ASN A 185 12.78 12.01 4.61
C ASN A 185 13.31 10.62 5.04
N ILE A 186 12.41 9.67 5.31
CA ILE A 186 12.75 8.33 5.81
C ILE A 186 12.25 7.24 4.85
N SER A 187 11.18 7.47 4.11
CA SER A 187 10.51 6.45 3.27
C SER A 187 10.53 6.87 1.81
N ALA A 188 11.23 6.11 0.99
CA ALA A 188 11.50 6.47 -0.41
C ALA A 188 10.50 5.88 -1.42
N TRP A 189 9.38 5.28 -0.97
CA TRP A 189 8.44 4.57 -1.85
C TRP A 189 7.91 5.44 -3.00
N GLU A 190 7.47 6.64 -2.69
CA GLU A 190 6.92 7.56 -3.68
C GLU A 190 7.98 8.01 -4.69
N TYR A 191 9.22 8.19 -4.23
CA TYR A 191 10.37 8.49 -5.11
C TYR A 191 10.79 7.30 -5.96
N TYR A 192 10.63 6.06 -5.45
CA TYR A 192 10.80 4.85 -6.26
C TYR A 192 9.79 4.80 -7.41
N VAL A 193 8.52 5.10 -7.11
CA VAL A 193 7.48 5.17 -8.14
C VAL A 193 7.73 6.31 -9.12
N ALA A 194 8.20 7.47 -8.64
CA ALA A 194 8.63 8.59 -9.50
C ALA A 194 9.80 8.19 -10.41
N CYS A 195 10.78 7.45 -9.88
CA CYS A 195 11.89 6.90 -10.67
C CYS A 195 11.38 5.99 -11.82
N LEU A 196 10.48 5.03 -11.50
CA LEU A 196 9.85 4.19 -12.53
C LEU A 196 9.09 5.03 -13.57
N SER A 197 8.40 6.10 -13.11
CA SER A 197 7.67 7.00 -13.99
C SER A 197 8.59 7.69 -15.01
N VAL A 198 9.75 8.16 -14.56
CA VAL A 198 10.77 8.79 -15.45
C VAL A 198 11.34 7.76 -16.42
N VAL A 199 11.75 6.59 -15.92
CA VAL A 199 12.39 5.53 -16.73
C VAL A 199 11.48 5.04 -17.87
N PHE A 200 10.18 4.89 -17.60
CA PHE A 200 9.23 4.38 -18.59
C PHE A 200 8.40 5.48 -19.29
N HIS A 201 8.74 6.74 -19.07
CA HIS A 201 8.02 7.90 -19.62
C HIS A 201 6.50 7.82 -19.39
N LEU A 202 6.12 7.47 -18.17
CA LEU A 202 4.74 7.46 -17.68
C LEU A 202 4.56 8.57 -16.64
N HIS A 203 3.39 9.18 -16.61
CA HIS A 203 3.06 10.13 -15.56
C HIS A 203 2.92 9.40 -14.20
N PRO A 204 3.32 10.00 -13.04
CA PRO A 204 3.16 9.35 -11.73
C PRO A 204 1.76 8.82 -11.47
N ALA A 205 0.71 9.58 -11.77
CA ALA A 205 -0.67 9.11 -11.62
C ALA A 205 -0.98 7.87 -12.47
N GLN A 206 -0.42 7.75 -13.69
CA GLN A 206 -0.54 6.56 -14.52
C GLN A 206 0.19 5.36 -13.90
N MET A 207 1.38 5.61 -13.35
CA MET A 207 2.15 4.58 -12.66
C MET A 207 1.39 4.04 -11.43
N PHE A 208 0.91 4.94 -10.57
CA PHE A 208 0.17 4.56 -9.37
C PHE A 208 -1.13 3.82 -9.68
N HIS A 209 -1.99 4.38 -10.55
CA HIS A 209 -3.35 3.90 -10.73
C HIS A 209 -3.48 2.71 -11.68
N PHE A 210 -2.56 2.57 -12.65
CA PHE A 210 -2.65 1.50 -13.65
C PHE A 210 -1.52 0.47 -13.53
N VAL A 211 -0.26 0.92 -13.47
CA VAL A 211 0.87 -0.02 -13.56
C VAL A 211 1.08 -0.80 -12.27
N LEU A 212 1.17 -0.09 -11.14
CA LEU A 212 1.44 -0.72 -9.85
C LEU A 212 0.42 -1.81 -9.47
N PRO A 213 -0.91 -1.63 -9.64
CA PRO A 213 -1.88 -2.68 -9.34
C PRO A 213 -1.64 -3.97 -10.10
N LEU A 214 -1.19 -3.88 -11.37
CA LEU A 214 -0.98 -5.04 -12.24
C LEU A 214 0.07 -6.04 -11.72
N PHE A 215 1.04 -5.58 -10.92
CA PHE A 215 2.01 -6.49 -10.32
C PHE A 215 1.93 -6.55 -8.78
N LEU A 216 1.53 -5.49 -8.08
CA LEU A 216 1.43 -5.51 -6.61
C LEU A 216 0.30 -6.43 -6.11
N ILE A 217 -0.84 -6.50 -6.83
CA ILE A 217 -1.92 -7.42 -6.47
C ILE A 217 -1.46 -8.87 -6.62
N PRO A 218 -0.90 -9.33 -7.76
CA PRO A 218 -0.31 -10.65 -7.88
C PRO A 218 0.78 -10.94 -6.84
N PHE A 219 1.66 -9.97 -6.55
CA PHE A 219 2.72 -10.13 -5.55
C PHE A 219 2.14 -10.30 -4.14
N SER A 220 1.07 -9.58 -3.81
CA SER A 220 0.36 -9.76 -2.54
C SER A 220 -0.17 -11.20 -2.41
N TYR A 221 -0.91 -11.69 -3.40
CA TYR A 221 -1.41 -13.07 -3.38
C TYR A 221 -0.28 -14.11 -3.36
N LEU A 222 0.80 -13.85 -4.08
CA LEU A 222 1.97 -14.72 -4.11
C LEU A 222 2.66 -14.79 -2.74
N SER A 223 2.80 -13.66 -2.04
CA SER A 223 3.40 -13.61 -0.70
C SER A 223 2.55 -14.36 0.33
N TYR A 224 1.24 -14.20 0.30
CA TYR A 224 0.31 -15.00 1.11
C TYR A 224 0.39 -16.50 0.78
N TYR A 225 0.45 -16.86 -0.51
CA TYR A 225 0.63 -18.24 -0.93
C TYR A 225 1.89 -18.90 -0.34
N TYR A 226 3.00 -18.14 -0.21
CA TYR A 226 4.22 -18.65 0.43
C TYR A 226 4.03 -18.96 1.91
N VAL A 227 3.28 -18.16 2.64
CA VAL A 227 2.93 -18.46 4.03
C VAL A 227 2.06 -19.71 4.12
N ILE A 228 1.00 -19.76 3.32
CA ILE A 228 0.05 -20.89 3.29
C ILE A 228 0.74 -22.22 2.98
N LYS A 229 1.67 -22.19 2.01
CA LYS A 229 2.47 -23.35 1.62
C LYS A 229 3.35 -23.91 2.75
N LYS A 230 3.70 -23.09 3.72
CA LYS A 230 4.52 -23.47 4.88
C LYS A 230 3.69 -23.94 6.08
N LEU A 231 2.46 -23.47 6.17
CA LEU A 231 1.56 -23.75 7.30
C LEU A 231 0.67 -24.98 7.06
N PHE A 232 0.22 -25.22 5.84
CA PHE A 232 -0.80 -26.22 5.54
C PHE A 232 -0.35 -27.25 4.50
N ASP A 233 -1.07 -28.37 4.41
CA ASP A 233 -0.82 -29.44 3.44
C ASP A 233 -1.10 -28.98 2.00
N LYS A 234 -0.29 -29.47 1.05
CA LYS A 234 -0.34 -29.12 -0.39
C LYS A 234 -1.76 -29.21 -1.00
N LYS A 235 -2.55 -30.20 -0.59
CA LYS A 235 -3.90 -30.42 -1.10
C LYS A 235 -4.87 -29.27 -0.85
N TYR A 236 -4.68 -28.50 0.24
CA TYR A 236 -5.56 -27.40 0.61
C TYR A 236 -5.16 -26.04 0.01
N HIS A 237 -3.94 -25.91 -0.55
CA HIS A 237 -3.38 -24.62 -0.92
C HIS A 237 -4.28 -23.82 -1.87
N MET A 238 -4.78 -24.44 -2.95
CA MET A 238 -5.59 -23.73 -3.95
C MET A 238 -6.99 -23.41 -3.44
N ALA A 239 -7.62 -24.31 -2.72
CA ALA A 239 -8.91 -24.04 -2.06
C ALA A 239 -8.78 -22.90 -1.04
N TYR A 240 -7.69 -22.89 -0.27
CA TYR A 240 -7.40 -21.83 0.67
C TYR A 240 -7.23 -20.47 -0.03
N MET A 241 -6.40 -20.41 -1.08
CA MET A 241 -6.16 -19.18 -1.82
C MET A 241 -7.42 -18.67 -2.50
N MET A 242 -8.25 -19.53 -3.02
CA MET A 242 -9.56 -19.17 -3.56
C MET A 242 -10.45 -18.50 -2.49
N TRP A 243 -10.59 -19.14 -1.32
CA TRP A 243 -11.37 -18.56 -0.22
C TRP A 243 -10.76 -17.28 0.32
N PHE A 244 -9.44 -17.18 0.33
CA PHE A 244 -8.75 -15.95 0.68
C PHE A 244 -9.16 -14.79 -0.24
N VAL A 245 -9.21 -15.01 -1.56
CA VAL A 245 -9.66 -13.98 -2.52
C VAL A 245 -11.14 -13.66 -2.34
N ILE A 246 -12.00 -14.67 -2.18
CA ILE A 246 -13.45 -14.46 -1.97
C ILE A 246 -13.71 -13.59 -0.75
N LEU A 247 -13.08 -13.92 0.38
CA LEU A 247 -13.26 -13.15 1.60
C LEU A 247 -12.71 -11.72 1.47
N ASN A 248 -11.60 -11.54 0.76
CA ASN A 248 -11.05 -10.21 0.50
C ASN A 248 -11.99 -9.36 -0.38
N LEU A 249 -12.59 -9.94 -1.41
CA LEU A 249 -13.41 -9.20 -2.37
C LEU A 249 -14.84 -8.97 -1.88
N PHE A 250 -15.43 -9.94 -1.17
CA PHE A 250 -16.86 -9.93 -0.87
C PHE A 250 -17.20 -9.89 0.62
N PHE A 251 -16.22 -10.16 1.49
CA PHE A 251 -16.44 -10.25 2.94
C PHE A 251 -15.59 -9.28 3.75
N SER A 252 -15.23 -8.14 3.15
CA SER A 252 -14.49 -7.09 3.85
C SER A 252 -15.43 -6.30 4.76
N PHE A 253 -15.44 -6.64 6.03
CA PHE A 253 -16.32 -6.04 7.02
C PHE A 253 -15.82 -4.69 7.56
N SER A 254 -14.52 -4.39 7.44
CA SER A 254 -13.94 -3.14 7.95
C SER A 254 -12.96 -2.50 6.98
N ALA A 255 -12.94 -1.18 6.94
CA ALA A 255 -11.93 -0.38 6.24
C ALA A 255 -10.51 -0.48 6.86
N LYS A 256 -10.39 -1.07 8.06
CA LYS A 256 -9.11 -1.29 8.75
C LYS A 256 -8.45 -2.62 8.36
N LEU A 257 -9.17 -3.50 7.70
CA LEU A 257 -8.60 -4.75 7.20
C LEU A 257 -7.63 -4.50 6.04
N ASN A 258 -6.59 -5.33 5.98
CA ASN A 258 -5.63 -5.30 4.87
C ASN A 258 -6.31 -5.53 3.52
N SER A 259 -7.34 -6.39 3.48
CA SER A 259 -8.13 -6.69 2.29
C SER A 259 -8.81 -5.47 1.69
N TYR A 260 -9.42 -4.62 2.51
CA TYR A 260 -10.05 -3.38 2.05
C TYR A 260 -9.05 -2.45 1.37
N ASN A 261 -7.89 -2.26 1.98
CA ASN A 261 -6.85 -1.40 1.42
C ASN A 261 -6.20 -2.00 0.16
N MET A 262 -6.07 -3.33 0.09
CA MET A 262 -5.55 -4.03 -1.08
C MET A 262 -6.44 -3.83 -2.32
N PHE A 263 -7.75 -3.64 -2.13
CA PHE A 263 -8.66 -3.32 -3.22
C PHE A 263 -8.68 -1.83 -3.55
N ASN A 264 -8.70 -0.94 -2.56
CA ASN A 264 -8.92 0.48 -2.79
C ASN A 264 -7.63 1.25 -3.18
N CYS A 265 -6.46 0.81 -2.69
CA CYS A 265 -5.20 1.54 -2.88
C CYS A 265 -3.97 0.62 -2.74
N PRO A 266 -3.84 -0.43 -3.58
CA PRO A 266 -2.75 -1.41 -3.48
C PRO A 266 -1.35 -0.79 -3.65
N TRP A 267 -1.26 0.38 -4.26
CA TRP A 267 -0.01 1.11 -4.51
C TRP A 267 0.51 1.92 -3.32
N MET A 268 -0.29 2.14 -2.28
CA MET A 268 0.22 2.84 -1.10
C MET A 268 1.28 2.03 -0.37
N GLY A 269 2.40 2.65 0.00
CA GLY A 269 3.51 1.96 0.65
C GLY A 269 3.09 1.17 1.91
N LYS A 270 2.17 1.70 2.74
CA LYS A 270 1.60 0.97 3.89
C LYS A 270 0.87 -0.32 3.48
N VAL A 271 0.23 -0.34 2.30
CA VAL A 271 -0.47 -1.53 1.79
C VAL A 271 0.52 -2.56 1.26
N VAL A 272 1.59 -2.11 0.61
CA VAL A 272 2.73 -2.96 0.21
C VAL A 272 3.39 -3.59 1.44
N LEU A 273 3.62 -2.82 2.51
CA LEU A 273 4.13 -3.35 3.77
C LEU A 273 3.24 -4.48 4.29
N TYR A 274 1.93 -4.24 4.43
CA TYR A 274 1.03 -5.21 5.08
C TYR A 274 0.69 -6.43 4.22
N ASN A 275 0.62 -6.28 2.89
CA ASN A 275 0.15 -7.37 2.01
C ASN A 275 1.28 -8.09 1.26
N ILE A 276 2.49 -7.52 1.18
CA ILE A 276 3.63 -8.17 0.53
C ILE A 276 4.75 -8.44 1.54
N LEU A 277 5.26 -7.41 2.22
CA LEU A 277 6.46 -7.54 3.02
C LEU A 277 6.21 -8.31 4.33
N MET A 278 5.14 -8.03 5.07
CA MET A 278 4.83 -8.76 6.30
C MET A 278 4.53 -10.25 6.06
N PRO A 279 3.77 -10.66 5.03
CA PRO A 279 3.67 -12.07 4.66
C PRO A 279 5.02 -12.71 4.28
N CYS A 280 5.84 -12.02 3.49
CA CYS A 280 7.20 -12.52 3.18
C CYS A 280 8.03 -12.67 4.44
N PHE A 281 7.93 -11.71 5.36
CA PHE A 281 8.62 -11.73 6.64
C PHE A 281 8.18 -12.92 7.50
N LEU A 282 6.87 -13.15 7.62
CA LEU A 282 6.32 -14.32 8.32
C LEU A 282 6.81 -15.63 7.70
N ALA A 283 6.85 -15.71 6.35
CA ALA A 283 7.36 -16.88 5.66
C ALA A 283 8.84 -17.16 5.97
N VAL A 284 9.67 -16.11 6.08
CA VAL A 284 11.09 -16.22 6.48
C VAL A 284 11.20 -16.63 7.96
N CYS A 285 10.38 -16.07 8.85
CA CYS A 285 10.35 -16.50 10.25
C CYS A 285 10.02 -18.00 10.39
N ILE A 286 9.05 -18.50 9.62
CA ILE A 286 8.72 -19.94 9.60
C ILE A 286 9.91 -20.77 9.08
N ASP A 287 10.68 -20.26 8.09
CA ASP A 287 11.88 -20.94 7.63
C ASP A 287 12.97 -20.99 8.73
N ILE A 288 13.16 -19.91 9.48
CA ILE A 288 14.07 -19.88 10.62
C ILE A 288 13.65 -20.88 11.70
N MET A 289 12.34 -20.95 12.00
CA MET A 289 11.80 -21.93 12.95
C MET A 289 12.02 -23.38 12.54
N LYS A 290 11.97 -23.66 11.22
CA LYS A 290 12.18 -25.00 10.65
C LYS A 290 13.65 -25.36 10.42
N ALA A 291 14.54 -24.36 10.42
CA ALA A 291 15.95 -24.58 10.14
C ALA A 291 16.68 -25.19 11.34
N GLU A 292 17.36 -26.30 11.13
CA GLU A 292 18.25 -26.90 12.14
C GLU A 292 19.62 -26.24 12.15
N LYS A 293 20.14 -25.88 10.97
CA LYS A 293 21.45 -25.25 10.73
C LYS A 293 21.30 -24.16 9.65
N GLU A 294 22.34 -23.37 9.42
CA GLU A 294 22.44 -22.37 8.33
C GLU A 294 21.34 -21.29 8.36
N THR A 295 21.13 -20.67 9.49
CA THR A 295 20.13 -19.59 9.66
C THR A 295 20.58 -18.27 9.03
N LEU A 296 21.87 -18.06 8.77
CA LEU A 296 22.44 -16.80 8.26
C LEU A 296 21.75 -16.33 6.97
N LYS A 297 21.45 -17.24 6.03
CA LYS A 297 20.75 -16.89 4.79
C LYS A 297 19.36 -16.28 5.01
N TYR A 298 18.67 -16.72 6.04
CA TYR A 298 17.36 -16.17 6.40
C TYR A 298 17.51 -14.82 7.14
N TRP A 299 18.57 -14.64 7.92
CA TRP A 299 18.87 -13.36 8.56
C TRP A 299 19.14 -12.27 7.53
N ILE A 300 19.86 -12.59 6.44
CA ILE A 300 20.08 -11.68 5.32
C ILE A 300 18.72 -11.30 4.67
N CYS A 301 17.80 -12.27 4.50
CA CYS A 301 16.46 -11.96 4.02
C CYS A 301 15.71 -11.00 4.97
N VAL A 302 15.87 -11.16 6.29
CA VAL A 302 15.28 -10.25 7.29
C VAL A 302 15.83 -8.83 7.14
N VAL A 303 17.13 -8.66 6.89
CA VAL A 303 17.74 -7.34 6.62
C VAL A 303 17.10 -6.66 5.43
N PHE A 304 17.01 -7.35 4.28
CA PHE A 304 16.37 -6.79 3.09
C PHE A 304 14.90 -6.45 3.34
N LEU A 305 14.15 -7.32 4.02
CA LEU A 305 12.75 -7.06 4.35
C LEU A 305 12.59 -5.86 5.29
N MET A 306 13.51 -5.65 6.23
CA MET A 306 13.50 -4.49 7.11
C MET A 306 13.74 -3.20 6.33
N ILE A 307 14.78 -3.16 5.50
CA ILE A 307 15.09 -1.98 4.66
C ILE A 307 13.94 -1.71 3.68
N ALA A 308 13.40 -2.75 3.03
CA ALA A 308 12.24 -2.63 2.17
C ALA A 308 11.01 -2.08 2.91
N GLY A 309 10.81 -2.49 4.16
CA GLY A 309 9.72 -2.00 4.99
C GLY A 309 9.84 -0.52 5.33
N ILE A 310 11.06 -0.04 5.60
CA ILE A 310 11.37 1.38 5.79
C ILE A 310 11.10 2.15 4.49
N CYS A 311 11.56 1.62 3.36
CA CYS A 311 11.32 2.20 2.04
C CYS A 311 9.83 2.42 1.78
N THR A 312 9.00 1.44 2.08
CA THR A 312 7.57 1.54 1.74
C THR A 312 6.78 2.48 2.65
N THR A 313 7.16 2.61 3.91
CA THR A 313 6.49 3.52 4.84
C THR A 313 7.24 3.65 6.16
N VAL A 314 7.24 4.83 6.74
CA VAL A 314 7.79 5.08 8.11
C VAL A 314 7.21 4.14 9.16
N VAL A 315 5.98 3.66 8.97
CA VAL A 315 5.38 2.66 9.86
C VAL A 315 6.20 1.37 9.91
N GLY A 316 6.93 1.03 8.86
CA GLY A 316 7.82 -0.13 8.79
C GLY A 316 8.93 -0.09 9.83
N VAL A 317 9.38 1.12 10.21
CA VAL A 317 10.45 1.31 11.21
C VAL A 317 10.11 0.64 12.54
N TYR A 318 8.87 0.72 12.99
CA TYR A 318 8.46 0.12 14.29
C TYR A 318 7.62 -1.16 14.13
N MET A 319 6.82 -1.27 13.08
CA MET A 319 5.93 -2.44 12.91
C MET A 319 6.70 -3.74 12.67
N ILE A 320 7.79 -3.70 11.89
CA ILE A 320 8.56 -4.93 11.60
C ILE A 320 9.29 -5.45 12.85
N PRO A 321 10.03 -4.64 13.63
CA PRO A 321 10.63 -5.10 14.87
C PRO A 321 9.61 -5.67 15.86
N ILE A 322 8.46 -5.00 16.02
CA ILE A 322 7.39 -5.49 16.91
C ILE A 322 6.85 -6.82 16.41
N TYR A 323 6.53 -6.91 15.12
CA TYR A 323 6.02 -8.14 14.53
C TYR A 323 7.00 -9.30 14.73
N TYR A 324 8.29 -9.04 14.52
CA TYR A 324 9.33 -10.04 14.75
C TYR A 324 9.44 -10.44 16.23
N ALA A 325 9.45 -9.46 17.13
CA ALA A 325 9.50 -9.72 18.57
C ALA A 325 8.30 -10.55 19.04
N VAL A 326 7.09 -10.18 18.58
CA VAL A 326 5.85 -10.91 18.92
C VAL A 326 5.90 -12.35 18.41
N ILE A 327 6.33 -12.59 17.16
CA ILE A 327 6.51 -13.93 16.60
C ILE A 327 7.56 -14.71 17.41
N GLY A 328 8.72 -14.09 17.66
CA GLY A 328 9.84 -14.72 18.36
C GLY A 328 9.50 -15.13 19.79
N ILE A 329 8.87 -14.23 20.56
CA ILE A 329 8.46 -14.51 21.93
C ILE A 329 7.37 -15.59 21.95
N THR A 330 6.36 -15.50 21.07
CA THR A 330 5.31 -16.51 20.96
C THR A 330 5.90 -17.90 20.68
N TYR A 331 6.87 -17.97 19.75
CA TYR A 331 7.56 -19.22 19.42
C TYR A 331 8.38 -19.75 20.60
N ALA A 332 9.16 -18.91 21.27
CA ALA A 332 9.98 -19.28 22.42
C ALA A 332 9.14 -19.84 23.58
N VAL A 333 8.05 -19.16 23.91
CA VAL A 333 7.10 -19.59 24.97
C VAL A 333 6.45 -20.93 24.60
N THR A 334 6.07 -21.12 23.34
CA THR A 334 5.40 -22.35 22.88
C THR A 334 6.35 -23.56 22.86
N ILE A 335 7.61 -23.36 22.47
CA ILE A 335 8.59 -24.44 22.32
C ILE A 335 9.36 -24.71 23.60
N ARG A 336 9.45 -23.72 24.50
CA ARG A 336 10.20 -23.78 25.76
C ARG A 336 11.66 -24.21 25.58
N SER A 337 12.33 -23.73 24.52
CA SER A 337 13.71 -24.07 24.20
C SER A 337 14.55 -22.82 24.01
N MET A 338 15.58 -22.65 24.86
CA MET A 338 16.54 -21.53 24.75
C MET A 338 17.39 -21.60 23.46
N LYS A 339 17.66 -22.80 22.96
CA LYS A 339 18.37 -22.97 21.68
C LYS A 339 17.57 -22.39 20.51
N GLU A 340 16.29 -22.64 20.47
CA GLU A 340 15.37 -22.12 19.45
C GLU A 340 15.19 -20.60 19.60
N PHE A 341 15.12 -20.09 20.82
CA PHE A 341 15.05 -18.66 21.10
C PHE A 341 16.26 -17.91 20.57
N LYS A 342 17.49 -18.46 20.76
CA LYS A 342 18.74 -17.83 20.25
C LYS A 342 18.73 -17.64 18.73
N LYS A 343 18.10 -18.52 17.96
CA LYS A 343 17.97 -18.36 16.49
C LYS A 343 17.19 -17.10 16.07
N LEU A 344 16.32 -16.61 16.94
CA LEU A 344 15.45 -15.46 16.70
C LEU A 344 15.99 -14.15 17.29
N ILE A 345 16.88 -14.20 18.29
CA ILE A 345 17.43 -13.01 18.93
C ILE A 345 18.25 -12.17 17.94
N VAL A 346 19.16 -12.78 17.18
CA VAL A 346 20.07 -12.05 16.27
C VAL A 346 19.28 -11.21 15.26
N PRO A 347 18.27 -11.76 14.55
CA PRO A 347 17.44 -10.95 13.67
C PRO A 347 16.64 -9.85 14.39
N VAL A 348 16.23 -10.06 15.67
CA VAL A 348 15.58 -8.97 16.44
C VAL A 348 16.54 -7.78 16.56
N LEU A 349 17.79 -8.01 16.96
CA LEU A 349 18.80 -6.95 17.08
C LEU A 349 18.98 -6.21 15.75
N VAL A 350 19.06 -6.95 14.64
CA VAL A 350 19.17 -6.37 13.31
C VAL A 350 17.97 -5.48 12.95
N THR A 351 16.75 -5.85 13.34
CA THR A 351 15.56 -5.03 13.06
C THR A 351 15.41 -3.84 14.02
N VAL A 352 15.95 -3.94 15.24
CA VAL A 352 15.89 -2.86 16.25
C VAL A 352 16.83 -1.72 15.91
N ILE A 353 18.01 -1.99 15.33
CA ILE A 353 18.99 -0.94 14.97
C ILE A 353 18.37 0.16 14.08
N PRO A 354 17.76 -0.17 12.92
CA PRO A 354 17.12 0.86 12.10
C PRO A 354 15.95 1.55 12.80
N ALA A 355 15.23 0.85 13.68
CA ALA A 355 14.14 1.44 14.47
C ALA A 355 14.68 2.51 15.46
N VAL A 356 15.79 2.21 16.13
CA VAL A 356 16.45 3.18 17.04
C VAL A 356 16.98 4.38 16.26
N ILE A 357 17.64 4.16 15.12
CA ILE A 357 18.11 5.25 14.26
C ILE A 357 16.94 6.12 13.79
N GLY A 358 15.86 5.51 13.31
CA GLY A 358 14.64 6.22 12.91
C GLY A 358 14.02 7.03 14.05
N LEU A 359 13.98 6.47 15.26
CA LEU A 359 13.50 7.18 16.45
C LEU A 359 14.40 8.38 16.80
N LEU A 360 15.71 8.21 16.76
CA LEU A 360 16.64 9.30 17.00
C LEU A 360 16.48 10.43 15.98
N LEU A 361 16.32 10.10 14.70
CA LEU A 361 16.03 11.10 13.65
C LEU A 361 14.71 11.83 13.92
N VAL A 362 13.67 11.12 14.36
CA VAL A 362 12.39 11.74 14.75
C VAL A 362 12.58 12.69 15.92
N LEU A 363 13.30 12.28 16.97
CA LEU A 363 13.53 13.10 18.16
C LEU A 363 14.34 14.37 17.89
N GLN A 364 15.22 14.35 16.89
CA GLN A 364 16.08 15.49 16.53
C GLN A 364 15.41 16.51 15.62
N THR A 365 14.21 16.23 15.09
CA THR A 365 13.51 17.11 14.15
C THR A 365 12.29 17.76 14.78
N GLU A 366 12.02 19.05 14.45
CA GLU A 366 10.79 19.73 14.87
C GLU A 366 9.53 18.96 14.43
N ALA A 367 9.55 18.36 13.23
CA ALA A 367 8.46 17.53 12.74
C ALA A 367 8.23 16.31 13.62
N GLY A 368 9.30 15.69 14.10
CA GLY A 368 9.21 14.55 15.00
C GLY A 368 8.70 14.94 16.38
N GLN A 369 9.16 16.06 16.93
CA GLN A 369 8.67 16.59 18.21
C GLN A 369 7.17 16.88 18.15
N ARG A 370 6.68 17.50 17.06
CA ARG A 370 5.23 17.72 16.85
C ARG A 370 4.44 16.41 16.74
N ILE A 371 4.99 15.38 16.10
CA ILE A 371 4.36 14.05 16.05
C ILE A 371 4.24 13.46 17.47
N LEU A 372 5.27 13.61 18.28
CA LEU A 372 5.25 13.16 19.68
C LEU A 372 4.26 13.94 20.53
N GLU A 373 4.14 15.24 20.34
CA GLU A 373 3.11 16.06 20.99
C GLU A 373 1.69 15.66 20.56
N TYR A 374 1.48 15.43 19.26
CA TYR A 374 0.21 14.91 18.76
C TYR A 374 -0.12 13.50 19.26
N SER A 375 0.90 12.69 19.53
CA SER A 375 0.72 11.34 20.09
C SER A 375 0.27 11.34 21.55
N LYS A 376 0.48 12.45 22.28
CA LYS A 376 0.01 12.64 23.68
C LYS A 376 -1.49 12.91 23.79
N THR A 377 -2.23 12.93 22.68
CA THR A 377 -3.70 13.02 22.72
C THR A 377 -4.30 11.81 23.43
N GLU A 378 -5.42 12.03 24.13
CA GLU A 378 -6.10 10.96 24.87
C GLU A 378 -6.37 9.74 23.99
N PRO A 379 -6.04 8.52 24.46
CA PRO A 379 -6.28 7.31 23.72
C PRO A 379 -7.78 7.09 23.49
N LYS A 380 -8.14 6.68 22.29
CA LYS A 380 -9.52 6.28 21.99
C LYS A 380 -9.94 5.12 22.88
N ARG A 381 -11.23 5.05 23.25
CA ARG A 381 -11.76 3.92 24.01
C ARG A 381 -11.48 2.62 23.25
N TRP A 382 -10.88 1.64 23.92
CA TRP A 382 -10.53 0.35 23.32
C TRP A 382 -11.72 -0.34 22.62
N THR A 383 -12.90 -0.30 23.24
CA THR A 383 -14.13 -0.86 22.67
C THR A 383 -14.46 -0.25 21.32
N ALA A 384 -14.31 1.08 21.15
CA ALA A 384 -14.54 1.75 19.88
C ALA A 384 -13.53 1.30 18.82
N VAL A 385 -12.25 1.15 19.18
CA VAL A 385 -11.21 0.64 18.27
C VAL A 385 -11.49 -0.80 17.85
N PHE A 386 -11.86 -1.66 18.81
CA PHE A 386 -12.20 -3.07 18.57
C PHE A 386 -13.42 -3.21 17.65
N LEU A 387 -14.51 -2.51 17.96
CA LEU A 387 -15.74 -2.54 17.15
C LEU A 387 -15.50 -2.03 15.73
N ASN A 388 -14.71 -0.97 15.60
CA ASN A 388 -14.34 -0.41 14.29
C ASN A 388 -13.43 -1.36 13.50
N TYR A 389 -12.43 -1.99 14.13
CA TYR A 389 -11.55 -2.96 13.47
C TYR A 389 -12.34 -4.17 12.95
N TRP A 390 -13.27 -4.69 13.75
CA TRP A 390 -14.16 -5.78 13.34
C TRP A 390 -15.37 -5.31 12.51
N GLY A 391 -15.52 -4.00 12.29
CA GLY A 391 -16.62 -3.44 11.50
C GLY A 391 -18.00 -3.61 12.11
N ILE A 392 -18.07 -3.93 13.42
CA ILE A 392 -19.35 -4.18 14.13
C ILE A 392 -20.14 -2.88 14.26
N ASP A 393 -19.46 -1.74 14.33
CA ASP A 393 -20.07 -0.40 14.34
C ASP A 393 -20.73 -0.01 13.02
N ALA A 394 -20.12 -0.39 11.88
CA ALA A 394 -20.57 0.00 10.55
C ALA A 394 -21.36 -1.09 9.81
N LYS A 395 -21.00 -2.35 10.02
CA LYS A 395 -21.55 -3.54 9.34
C LYS A 395 -21.73 -4.70 10.35
N PRO A 396 -22.65 -4.57 11.30
CA PRO A 396 -22.72 -5.47 12.48
C PRO A 396 -22.83 -6.94 12.11
N VAL A 397 -23.66 -7.30 11.14
CA VAL A 397 -23.86 -8.69 10.71
C VAL A 397 -22.57 -9.30 10.17
N LEU A 398 -21.87 -8.60 9.28
CA LEU A 398 -20.60 -9.06 8.70
C LEU A 398 -19.49 -9.09 9.75
N GLY A 399 -19.41 -8.07 10.60
CA GLY A 399 -18.41 -7.98 11.66
C GLY A 399 -18.52 -9.11 12.65
N VAL A 400 -19.73 -9.40 13.15
CA VAL A 400 -19.99 -10.52 14.05
C VAL A 400 -19.74 -11.85 13.36
N ALA A 401 -20.19 -12.04 12.11
CA ALA A 401 -19.92 -13.26 11.35
C ALA A 401 -18.42 -13.50 11.13
N GLY A 402 -17.66 -12.44 10.83
CA GLY A 402 -16.20 -12.49 10.71
C GLY A 402 -15.52 -12.88 12.02
N LEU A 403 -15.97 -12.31 13.15
CA LEU A 403 -15.44 -12.61 14.47
C LEU A 403 -15.72 -14.06 14.86
N VAL A 404 -16.95 -14.55 14.65
CA VAL A 404 -17.33 -15.95 14.91
C VAL A 404 -16.51 -16.89 14.04
N LEU A 405 -16.42 -16.62 12.73
CA LEU A 405 -15.61 -17.44 11.81
C LEU A 405 -14.14 -17.49 12.24
N PHE A 406 -13.59 -16.37 12.70
CA PHE A 406 -12.23 -16.30 13.21
C PHE A 406 -12.02 -17.20 14.41
N PHE A 407 -12.87 -17.09 15.45
CA PHE A 407 -12.73 -17.91 16.66
C PHE A 407 -12.96 -19.40 16.37
N VAL A 408 -13.97 -19.77 15.60
CA VAL A 408 -14.22 -21.17 15.22
C VAL A 408 -13.02 -21.73 14.45
N SER A 409 -12.46 -20.95 13.51
CA SER A 409 -11.26 -21.35 12.76
C SER A 409 -10.06 -21.55 13.71
N CYS A 410 -9.83 -20.66 14.68
CA CYS A 410 -8.77 -20.80 15.68
C CYS A 410 -8.93 -22.10 16.48
N VAL A 411 -10.15 -22.44 16.94
CA VAL A 411 -10.42 -23.68 17.68
C VAL A 411 -10.11 -24.92 16.83
N VAL A 412 -10.52 -24.91 15.55
CA VAL A 412 -10.24 -26.04 14.65
C VAL A 412 -8.74 -26.15 14.34
N ILE A 413 -8.04 -25.04 14.10
CA ILE A 413 -6.58 -25.01 13.92
C ILE A 413 -5.88 -25.59 15.16
N PHE A 414 -6.27 -25.11 16.35
CA PHE A 414 -5.67 -25.55 17.60
C PHE A 414 -5.83 -27.07 17.83
N ARG A 415 -6.95 -27.66 17.40
CA ARG A 415 -7.18 -29.10 17.53
C ARG A 415 -6.49 -29.93 16.46
N LYS A 416 -6.46 -29.48 15.20
CA LYS A 416 -6.15 -30.33 14.05
C LYS A 416 -4.79 -30.09 13.39
N GLU A 417 -4.16 -28.91 13.58
CA GLU A 417 -2.94 -28.56 12.86
C GLU A 417 -1.66 -28.91 13.62
N ASN A 418 -0.52 -28.85 12.94
CA ASN A 418 0.80 -29.09 13.52
C ASN A 418 1.24 -27.95 14.48
N ARG A 419 2.28 -28.21 15.27
CA ARG A 419 2.76 -27.29 16.30
C ARG A 419 3.12 -25.91 15.78
N ILE A 420 3.81 -25.81 14.62
CA ILE A 420 4.21 -24.53 14.02
C ILE A 420 2.98 -23.73 13.62
N THR A 421 2.02 -24.36 12.94
CA THR A 421 0.77 -23.70 12.52
C THR A 421 -0.04 -23.20 13.73
N LYS A 422 -0.13 -24.02 14.78
CA LYS A 422 -0.77 -23.61 16.06
C LYS A 422 -0.07 -22.41 16.67
N THR A 423 1.26 -22.43 16.73
CA THR A 423 2.04 -21.30 17.29
C THR A 423 1.84 -20.03 16.48
N VAL A 424 1.96 -20.11 15.15
CA VAL A 424 1.87 -18.94 14.28
C VAL A 424 0.45 -18.35 14.24
N LEU A 425 -0.59 -19.18 14.24
CA LEU A 425 -1.95 -18.68 14.06
C LEU A 425 -2.69 -18.49 15.41
N CYS A 426 -2.66 -19.49 16.29
CA CYS A 426 -3.34 -19.39 17.58
C CYS A 426 -2.47 -18.75 18.65
N GLY A 427 -1.20 -19.14 18.75
CA GLY A 427 -0.27 -18.59 19.74
C GLY A 427 -0.06 -17.09 19.55
N LEU A 428 0.15 -16.65 18.31
CA LEU A 428 0.27 -15.23 17.98
C LEU A 428 -1.02 -14.45 18.32
N THR A 429 -2.19 -15.01 18.03
CA THR A 429 -3.49 -14.42 18.41
C THR A 429 -3.61 -14.23 19.93
N ILE A 430 -3.30 -15.29 20.69
CA ILE A 430 -3.36 -15.24 22.16
C ILE A 430 -2.36 -14.23 22.71
N PHE A 431 -1.12 -14.25 22.19
CA PHE A 431 -0.09 -13.30 22.63
C PHE A 431 -0.50 -11.85 22.37
N CYS A 432 -0.98 -11.54 21.17
CA CYS A 432 -1.47 -10.21 20.85
C CYS A 432 -2.65 -9.79 21.75
N ALA A 433 -3.59 -10.69 21.99
CA ALA A 433 -4.75 -10.43 22.86
C ALA A 433 -4.35 -10.19 24.32
N LEU A 434 -3.29 -10.83 24.80
CA LEU A 434 -2.78 -10.64 26.17
C LEU A 434 -1.87 -9.41 26.33
N THR A 435 -1.34 -8.88 25.22
CA THR A 435 -0.36 -7.78 25.23
C THR A 435 -0.84 -6.57 24.42
N ILE A 436 -0.41 -6.45 23.18
CA ILE A 436 -0.49 -5.22 22.37
C ILE A 436 -1.92 -4.77 22.09
N VAL A 437 -2.86 -5.68 21.91
CA VAL A 437 -4.28 -5.37 21.67
C VAL A 437 -5.15 -5.50 22.93
N ASN A 438 -4.53 -5.66 24.09
CA ASN A 438 -5.22 -5.72 25.38
C ASN A 438 -5.68 -4.30 25.79
N PRO A 439 -6.91 -4.16 26.36
CA PRO A 439 -7.40 -2.88 26.87
C PRO A 439 -6.45 -2.17 27.85
N LEU A 440 -5.71 -2.94 28.67
CA LEU A 440 -4.77 -2.39 29.67
C LEU A 440 -3.55 -1.71 29.05
N PHE A 441 -3.19 -2.07 27.81
CA PHE A 441 -2.00 -1.54 27.14
C PHE A 441 -2.29 -0.45 26.12
N ILE A 442 -3.56 -0.07 25.88
CA ILE A 442 -3.91 0.95 24.89
C ILE A 442 -3.23 2.30 25.20
N GLY A 443 -3.21 2.72 26.47
CA GLY A 443 -2.57 3.95 26.91
C GLY A 443 -1.08 3.97 26.55
N PRO A 444 -0.25 3.09 27.10
CA PRO A 444 1.17 3.03 26.78
C PRO A 444 1.47 2.85 25.29
N VAL A 445 0.76 1.95 24.60
CA VAL A 445 1.01 1.69 23.17
C VAL A 445 0.62 2.90 22.30
N SER A 446 -0.49 3.56 22.59
CA SER A 446 -0.89 4.74 21.83
C SER A 446 0.02 5.94 22.13
N SER A 447 0.43 6.17 23.38
CA SER A 447 1.23 7.33 23.74
C SER A 447 2.69 7.24 23.28
N TYR A 448 3.29 6.04 23.33
CA TYR A 448 4.72 5.87 23.06
C TYR A 448 5.06 5.25 21.70
N LEU A 449 4.07 4.63 21.01
CA LEU A 449 4.38 3.80 19.85
C LEU A 449 3.61 4.24 18.59
N THR A 450 2.28 4.45 18.69
CA THR A 450 1.46 4.61 17.48
C THR A 450 0.78 5.96 17.34
N GLY A 451 0.57 6.68 18.42
CA GLY A 451 -0.42 7.74 18.49
C GLY A 451 -1.86 7.20 18.64
N ALA A 452 -2.73 8.02 19.24
CA ALA A 452 -4.10 7.63 19.58
C ALA A 452 -4.94 7.19 18.36
N ASP A 453 -4.79 7.90 17.24
CA ASP A 453 -5.53 7.63 16.00
C ASP A 453 -5.03 6.39 15.23
N LEU A 454 -3.84 5.93 15.51
CA LEU A 454 -3.18 4.86 14.75
C LEU A 454 -3.07 3.55 15.52
N TYR A 455 -3.52 3.51 16.77
CA TYR A 455 -3.48 2.30 17.61
C TYR A 455 -4.16 1.08 16.97
N TRP A 456 -5.19 1.27 16.17
CA TRP A 456 -5.85 0.19 15.43
C TRP A 456 -4.90 -0.63 14.55
N ARG A 457 -3.75 -0.07 14.18
CA ARG A 457 -2.72 -0.79 13.38
C ARG A 457 -2.12 -1.97 14.13
N MET A 458 -2.15 -1.96 15.44
CA MET A 458 -1.67 -3.08 16.25
C MET A 458 -2.51 -4.34 16.05
N PHE A 459 -3.79 -4.21 15.69
CA PHE A 459 -4.64 -5.35 15.34
C PHE A 459 -4.21 -6.06 14.06
N ILE A 460 -3.41 -5.43 13.20
CA ILE A 460 -2.84 -6.05 11.99
C ILE A 460 -1.86 -7.18 12.34
N LEU A 461 -1.26 -7.13 13.54
CA LEU A 461 -0.37 -8.18 14.04
C LEU A 461 -1.13 -9.48 14.37
N VAL A 462 -2.43 -9.39 14.62
CA VAL A 462 -3.30 -10.57 14.78
C VAL A 462 -3.47 -11.23 13.41
N PRO A 463 -3.24 -12.56 13.27
CA PRO A 463 -3.21 -13.23 11.97
C PRO A 463 -4.60 -13.47 11.36
N VAL A 464 -5.51 -12.48 11.45
CA VAL A 464 -6.91 -12.56 11.00
C VAL A 464 -7.00 -13.02 9.55
N VAL A 465 -6.19 -12.43 8.67
CA VAL A 465 -6.18 -12.72 7.22
C VAL A 465 -5.79 -14.16 6.90
N TYR A 466 -5.02 -14.81 7.78
CA TYR A 466 -4.61 -16.22 7.64
C TYR A 466 -5.58 -17.19 8.31
N VAL A 467 -6.38 -16.74 9.24
CA VAL A 467 -7.30 -17.61 9.99
C VAL A 467 -8.66 -17.70 9.30
N LEU A 468 -9.20 -16.59 8.82
CA LEU A 468 -10.54 -16.55 8.21
C LEU A 468 -10.77 -17.54 7.06
N PRO A 469 -9.84 -17.70 6.08
CA PRO A 469 -10.06 -18.63 4.96
C PRO A 469 -9.92 -20.11 5.33
N TYR A 470 -9.38 -20.42 6.51
CA TYR A 470 -9.03 -21.79 6.90
C TYR A 470 -10.24 -22.72 6.94
N LEU A 471 -11.28 -22.35 7.69
CA LEU A 471 -12.43 -23.21 7.86
C LEU A 471 -13.21 -23.44 6.55
N PRO A 472 -13.55 -22.40 5.76
CA PRO A 472 -14.16 -22.59 4.45
C PRO A 472 -13.34 -23.48 3.53
N ALA A 473 -12.01 -23.28 3.48
CA ALA A 473 -11.13 -24.11 2.65
C ALA A 473 -11.14 -25.58 3.08
N LYS A 474 -11.13 -25.88 4.37
CA LYS A 474 -11.19 -27.27 4.89
C LYS A 474 -12.54 -27.92 4.65
N LEU A 475 -13.64 -27.19 4.79
CA LEU A 475 -14.99 -27.72 4.59
C LEU A 475 -15.25 -28.03 3.09
N CYS A 476 -14.76 -27.18 2.19
CA CYS A 476 -14.95 -27.34 0.76
C CYS A 476 -14.02 -28.38 0.14
N PHE A 477 -12.97 -28.81 0.85
CA PHE A 477 -12.06 -29.82 0.35
C PHE A 477 -12.43 -31.22 0.87
N LYS A 478 -13.55 -31.77 0.40
CA LYS A 478 -13.85 -33.22 0.49
C LYS A 478 -13.74 -33.84 -0.87
N ALA A 479 -13.22 -35.04 -0.94
CA ALA A 479 -12.87 -35.67 -2.21
C ALA A 479 -14.07 -35.96 -3.13
N GLY A 480 -14.08 -35.41 -4.33
CA GLY A 480 -14.16 -36.14 -5.58
C GLY A 480 -15.50 -36.46 -6.20
N THR A 481 -16.66 -35.97 -5.76
CA THR A 481 -17.90 -36.13 -6.58
C THR A 481 -18.29 -34.82 -7.26
N LEU A 482 -18.88 -34.89 -8.46
CA LEU A 482 -19.35 -33.71 -9.20
C LEU A 482 -20.33 -32.88 -8.35
N HIS A 483 -21.23 -33.54 -7.65
CA HIS A 483 -22.19 -32.93 -6.72
C HIS A 483 -21.53 -32.13 -5.58
N HIS A 484 -20.34 -32.53 -5.12
CA HIS A 484 -19.60 -31.76 -4.12
C HIS A 484 -19.14 -30.39 -4.65
N TYR A 485 -18.72 -30.30 -5.94
CA TYR A 485 -18.31 -29.02 -6.52
C TYR A 485 -19.50 -28.08 -6.75
N GLU A 486 -20.68 -28.61 -7.06
CA GLU A 486 -21.92 -27.83 -7.13
C GLU A 486 -22.24 -27.19 -5.79
N ILE A 487 -22.14 -27.92 -4.68
CA ILE A 487 -22.32 -27.40 -3.31
C ILE A 487 -21.28 -26.32 -3.00
N VAL A 488 -20.02 -26.54 -3.38
CA VAL A 488 -18.94 -25.54 -3.17
C VAL A 488 -19.22 -24.26 -3.96
N ILE A 489 -19.63 -24.36 -5.22
CA ILE A 489 -20.01 -23.21 -6.05
C ILE A 489 -21.20 -22.48 -5.43
N GLY A 490 -22.24 -23.21 -5.01
CA GLY A 490 -23.40 -22.64 -4.31
C GLY A 490 -22.98 -21.87 -3.06
N PHE A 491 -22.10 -22.44 -2.25
CA PHE A 491 -21.58 -21.77 -1.05
C PHE A 491 -20.72 -20.54 -1.39
N MET A 492 -19.88 -20.61 -2.42
CA MET A 492 -19.14 -19.44 -2.92
C MET A 492 -20.07 -18.31 -3.35
N LEU A 493 -21.14 -18.64 -4.09
CA LEU A 493 -22.14 -17.67 -4.53
C LEU A 493 -22.86 -17.05 -3.34
N VAL A 494 -23.31 -17.85 -2.39
CA VAL A 494 -23.98 -17.36 -1.16
C VAL A 494 -23.08 -16.38 -0.39
N VAL A 495 -21.80 -16.71 -0.19
CA VAL A 495 -20.87 -15.83 0.50
C VAL A 495 -20.59 -14.55 -0.32
N SER A 496 -20.42 -14.67 -1.64
CA SER A 496 -20.11 -13.53 -2.49
C SER A 496 -21.30 -12.58 -2.62
N VAL A 497 -22.50 -13.10 -2.92
CA VAL A 497 -23.72 -12.30 -3.06
C VAL A 497 -24.18 -11.77 -1.71
N GLY A 498 -24.26 -12.63 -0.70
CA GLY A 498 -24.65 -12.24 0.66
C GLY A 498 -23.71 -11.21 1.27
N GLY A 499 -22.39 -11.40 1.11
CA GLY A 499 -21.39 -10.43 1.55
C GLY A 499 -21.57 -9.07 0.88
N THR A 500 -21.79 -9.07 -0.44
CA THR A 500 -22.01 -7.83 -1.22
C THR A 500 -23.31 -7.13 -0.81
N LEU A 501 -24.41 -7.86 -0.66
CA LEU A 501 -25.70 -7.31 -0.22
C LEU A 501 -25.65 -6.70 1.17
N LEU A 502 -24.86 -7.29 2.06
CA LEU A 502 -24.61 -6.76 3.42
C LEU A 502 -23.59 -5.61 3.44
N GLY A 503 -23.21 -5.10 2.27
CA GLY A 503 -22.24 -4.00 2.16
C GLY A 503 -20.80 -4.43 2.38
N GLY A 504 -20.51 -5.73 2.36
CA GLY A 504 -19.16 -6.29 2.44
C GLY A 504 -18.45 -6.22 1.10
N GLY A 505 -17.13 -5.97 1.21
CA GLY A 505 -16.26 -6.07 0.06
C GLY A 505 -16.22 -4.86 -0.85
N ALA A 506 -15.44 -5.06 -1.87
CA ALA A 506 -15.07 -4.05 -2.84
C ALA A 506 -16.23 -3.67 -3.76
N PHE A 507 -17.06 -4.63 -4.11
CA PHE A 507 -18.16 -4.45 -5.08
C PHE A 507 -19.45 -3.85 -4.47
N SER A 508 -19.45 -3.55 -3.18
CA SER A 508 -20.58 -2.86 -2.52
C SER A 508 -20.63 -1.36 -2.84
N ASP A 509 -19.52 -0.76 -3.27
CA ASP A 509 -19.48 0.65 -3.67
C ASP A 509 -19.89 0.78 -5.15
N LYS A 510 -21.01 1.46 -5.41
CA LYS A 510 -21.53 1.71 -6.77
C LYS A 510 -20.54 2.46 -7.67
N LYS A 511 -19.54 3.15 -7.10
CA LYS A 511 -18.51 3.87 -7.83
C LYS A 511 -17.50 2.96 -8.53
N ILE A 512 -17.41 1.68 -8.16
CA ILE A 512 -16.57 0.67 -8.82
C ILE A 512 -16.86 0.54 -10.31
N PHE A 513 -18.11 0.79 -10.70
CA PHE A 513 -18.53 0.70 -12.10
C PHE A 513 -18.38 2.01 -12.87
N ALA A 514 -17.85 3.07 -12.23
CA ALA A 514 -17.51 4.32 -12.92
C ALA A 514 -16.14 4.15 -13.59
N PRO A 515 -16.08 4.05 -14.95
CA PRO A 515 -14.81 3.90 -15.64
C PRO A 515 -13.96 5.16 -15.46
N TYR A 516 -12.64 4.99 -15.54
CA TYR A 516 -11.74 6.13 -15.60
C TYR A 516 -12.08 7.05 -16.78
N GLU A 517 -12.23 8.33 -16.48
CA GLU A 517 -12.46 9.36 -17.50
C GLU A 517 -11.17 9.68 -18.29
N THR A 518 -10.00 9.50 -17.65
CA THR A 518 -8.68 9.78 -18.24
C THR A 518 -7.70 8.63 -18.02
N THR A 519 -6.63 8.59 -18.81
CA THR A 519 -5.52 7.63 -18.64
C THR A 519 -4.69 7.88 -17.37
N TYR A 520 -4.95 8.96 -16.63
CA TYR A 520 -4.29 9.28 -15.37
C TYR A 520 -5.02 8.68 -14.14
N GLY A 521 -6.24 8.15 -14.32
CA GLY A 521 -7.09 7.78 -13.18
C GLY A 521 -7.59 8.98 -12.38
N ILE A 522 -7.54 10.17 -12.98
CA ILE A 522 -7.94 11.46 -12.40
C ILE A 522 -9.19 11.95 -13.13
N PRO A 523 -10.16 12.62 -12.46
CA PRO A 523 -11.32 13.17 -13.11
C PRO A 523 -10.95 14.12 -14.25
N GLU A 524 -11.59 13.97 -15.41
CA GLU A 524 -11.29 14.75 -16.61
C GLU A 524 -11.33 16.27 -16.37
N LYS A 525 -12.27 16.71 -15.51
CA LYS A 525 -12.41 18.14 -15.18
C LYS A 525 -11.20 18.69 -14.42
N CYS A 526 -10.52 17.88 -13.61
CA CYS A 526 -9.28 18.28 -12.96
C CYS A 526 -8.18 18.53 -14.02
N VAL A 527 -8.03 17.61 -14.97
CA VAL A 527 -7.05 17.73 -16.07
C VAL A 527 -7.36 18.96 -16.91
N GLN A 528 -8.61 19.14 -17.36
CA GLN A 528 -9.02 20.25 -18.20
C GLN A 528 -8.80 21.64 -17.53
N VAL A 529 -9.12 21.75 -16.24
CA VAL A 529 -8.92 22.98 -15.46
C VAL A 529 -7.43 23.29 -15.32
N THR A 530 -6.64 22.29 -14.97
CA THR A 530 -5.20 22.44 -14.79
C THR A 530 -4.50 22.80 -16.10
N ASP A 531 -4.78 22.08 -17.19
CA ASP A 531 -4.19 22.36 -18.52
C ASP A 531 -4.50 23.78 -18.98
N TYR A 532 -5.72 24.25 -18.74
CA TYR A 532 -6.09 25.62 -19.11
C TYR A 532 -5.26 26.65 -18.34
N ILE A 533 -5.13 26.53 -17.02
CA ILE A 533 -4.36 27.46 -16.19
C ILE A 533 -2.88 27.41 -16.60
N MET A 534 -2.29 26.21 -16.68
CA MET A 534 -0.90 26.03 -17.04
C MET A 534 -0.57 26.55 -18.46
N LYS A 535 -1.53 26.45 -19.40
CA LYS A 535 -1.36 27.02 -20.75
C LYS A 535 -1.38 28.54 -20.72
N LYS A 536 -2.17 29.15 -19.85
CA LYS A 536 -2.23 30.62 -19.70
C LYS A 536 -0.96 31.17 -19.06
N GLU A 537 -0.44 30.46 -18.06
CA GLU A 537 0.75 30.85 -17.30
C GLU A 537 2.07 30.30 -17.90
N LYS A 538 2.04 29.78 -19.13
CA LYS A 538 3.22 29.13 -19.75
C LYS A 538 4.48 30.00 -19.79
N ASN A 539 4.32 31.33 -19.90
CA ASN A 539 5.41 32.29 -19.97
C ASN A 539 5.62 33.08 -18.68
N SER A 540 4.95 32.69 -17.59
CA SER A 540 5.11 33.28 -16.28
C SER A 540 6.17 32.52 -15.49
N ASP A 541 7.08 33.22 -14.83
CA ASP A 541 8.02 32.65 -13.87
C ASP A 541 7.36 32.38 -12.51
N HIS A 542 6.10 32.81 -12.35
CA HIS A 542 5.33 32.65 -11.14
C HIS A 542 4.44 31.40 -11.21
N GLU A 543 4.48 30.58 -10.17
CA GLU A 543 3.54 29.48 -10.02
C GLU A 543 2.16 29.99 -9.63
N PRO A 544 1.11 29.76 -10.44
CA PRO A 544 -0.20 30.31 -10.19
C PRO A 544 -0.83 29.71 -8.92
N VAL A 545 -1.35 30.59 -8.08
CA VAL A 545 -2.09 30.22 -6.85
C VAL A 545 -3.56 30.03 -7.18
N VAL A 546 -4.09 28.84 -6.88
CA VAL A 546 -5.46 28.47 -7.27
C VAL A 546 -6.31 28.10 -6.05
N LEU A 547 -7.44 28.78 -5.90
CA LEU A 547 -8.50 28.34 -4.99
C LEU A 547 -9.55 27.54 -5.76
N TYR A 548 -9.87 26.33 -5.31
CA TYR A 548 -10.80 25.41 -5.99
C TYR A 548 -11.81 24.79 -5.02
N PRO A 549 -13.00 24.36 -5.54
CA PRO A 549 -14.00 23.71 -4.71
C PRO A 549 -13.61 22.27 -4.33
N PRO A 550 -14.15 21.72 -3.23
CA PRO A 550 -13.81 20.38 -2.74
C PRO A 550 -13.88 19.25 -3.78
N ALA A 551 -14.72 19.42 -4.79
CA ALA A 551 -14.90 18.41 -5.84
C ALA A 551 -13.68 18.23 -6.78
N LEU A 552 -12.74 19.20 -6.80
CA LEU A 552 -11.51 19.13 -7.61
C LEU A 552 -10.27 18.78 -6.78
N ARG A 553 -10.40 18.67 -5.46
CA ARG A 553 -9.29 18.50 -4.51
C ARG A 553 -8.41 17.27 -4.80
N GLN A 554 -9.01 16.23 -5.38
CA GLN A 554 -8.33 14.94 -5.53
C GLN A 554 -7.47 14.84 -6.79
N GLY A 555 -7.64 15.73 -7.78
CA GLY A 555 -6.99 15.55 -9.06
C GLY A 555 -5.97 16.60 -9.45
N LEU A 556 -6.14 17.85 -8.99
CA LEU A 556 -5.30 18.95 -9.46
C LEU A 556 -3.81 18.70 -9.19
N ARG A 557 -3.44 18.41 -7.95
CA ARG A 557 -2.04 18.19 -7.57
C ARG A 557 -1.49 16.82 -7.92
N GLN A 558 -2.34 15.83 -8.12
CA GLN A 558 -1.89 14.55 -8.67
C GLN A 558 -1.44 14.68 -10.12
N TYR A 559 -2.06 15.62 -10.86
CA TYR A 559 -1.72 15.85 -12.27
C TYR A 559 -0.48 16.73 -12.44
N THR A 560 -0.37 17.85 -11.70
CA THR A 560 0.86 18.65 -11.62
C THR A 560 0.95 19.39 -10.30
N THR A 561 2.15 19.64 -9.86
CA THR A 561 2.45 20.44 -8.68
C THR A 561 3.00 21.83 -9.00
N LYS A 562 3.12 22.17 -10.29
CA LYS A 562 3.53 23.50 -10.79
C LYS A 562 2.47 24.57 -10.60
N LEU A 563 1.34 24.26 -9.98
CA LEU A 563 0.37 25.22 -9.50
C LEU A 563 0.22 25.09 -7.99
N THR A 564 0.17 26.22 -7.31
CA THR A 564 -0.02 26.29 -5.87
C THR A 564 -1.50 26.23 -5.54
N THR A 565 -1.88 25.38 -4.60
CA THR A 565 -3.28 25.24 -4.19
C THR A 565 -3.47 25.70 -2.75
N MET A 566 -4.54 26.43 -2.45
CA MET A 566 -4.82 26.95 -1.11
C MET A 566 -5.32 25.88 -0.13
N MET A 567 -5.63 24.69 -0.60
CA MET A 567 -6.24 23.63 0.22
C MET A 567 -5.30 22.43 0.33
N SER A 568 -5.21 21.86 1.54
CA SER A 568 -4.49 20.60 1.77
C SER A 568 -5.23 19.39 1.15
N ARG A 569 -4.58 18.23 1.19
CA ARG A 569 -5.16 16.93 0.76
C ARG A 569 -6.56 16.66 1.33
N MET A 570 -6.81 17.15 2.52
CA MET A 570 -8.11 17.04 3.19
C MET A 570 -8.69 18.43 3.38
N TYR A 571 -9.79 18.70 2.73
CA TYR A 571 -10.49 19.98 2.72
C TYR A 571 -10.79 20.56 4.11
N TYR A 572 -10.72 19.76 5.16
CA TYR A 572 -11.01 20.16 6.54
C TYR A 572 -9.91 19.78 7.55
N GLN A 573 -8.89 19.06 7.13
CA GLN A 573 -7.71 18.80 7.96
C GLN A 573 -6.57 19.71 7.47
N GLY A 574 -6.10 20.57 8.31
CA GLY A 574 -5.15 21.63 7.98
C GLY A 574 -5.87 22.96 7.81
N ASP A 575 -6.93 23.15 8.60
CA ASP A 575 -7.50 24.45 8.82
C ASP A 575 -6.42 25.32 9.44
N TYR A 576 -6.00 26.34 8.76
CA TYR A 576 -4.99 27.28 9.22
C TYR A 576 -5.54 28.69 9.25
N GLU A 577 -5.01 29.47 10.16
CA GLU A 577 -5.36 30.88 10.28
C GLU A 577 -4.79 31.65 9.09
N THR A 578 -5.61 32.50 8.52
CA THR A 578 -5.22 33.51 7.55
C THR A 578 -5.54 34.88 8.13
N PRO A 579 -5.04 35.98 7.56
CA PRO A 579 -5.46 37.35 7.97
C PRO A 579 -6.98 37.59 7.89
N TYR A 580 -7.70 36.69 7.21
CA TYR A 580 -9.15 36.80 6.97
C TYR A 580 -9.96 35.71 7.69
N GLY A 581 -9.42 35.14 8.75
CA GLY A 581 -9.98 34.01 9.47
C GLY A 581 -9.45 32.67 9.00
N THR A 582 -10.05 31.56 9.45
CA THR A 582 -9.62 30.23 9.06
C THR A 582 -9.80 30.00 7.56
N MET A 583 -8.94 29.21 6.95
CA MET A 583 -9.09 28.87 5.52
C MET A 583 -10.44 28.21 5.20
N ARG A 584 -11.01 27.52 6.17
CA ARG A 584 -12.38 26.97 6.07
C ARG A 584 -13.43 28.05 5.94
N GLU A 585 -13.31 29.14 6.69
CA GLU A 585 -14.21 30.29 6.61
C GLU A 585 -14.05 31.00 5.27
N VAL A 586 -12.83 31.23 4.82
CA VAL A 586 -12.54 31.76 3.47
C VAL A 586 -13.23 30.92 2.39
N CYS A 587 -13.06 29.61 2.43
CA CYS A 587 -13.70 28.71 1.47
C CYS A 587 -15.25 28.76 1.55
N ARG A 588 -15.81 28.88 2.75
CA ARG A 588 -17.26 29.03 2.93
C ARG A 588 -17.74 30.39 2.39
N GLY A 589 -17.00 31.44 2.68
CA GLY A 589 -17.27 32.78 2.16
C GLY A 589 -17.39 32.79 0.65
N VAL A 590 -16.38 32.23 -0.03
CA VAL A 590 -16.32 32.21 -1.50
C VAL A 590 -17.32 31.19 -2.09
N PHE A 591 -17.30 29.93 -1.67
CA PHE A 591 -18.05 28.85 -2.35
C PHE A 591 -19.52 28.74 -1.92
N LYS A 592 -19.90 29.26 -0.74
CA LYS A 592 -21.27 29.30 -0.26
C LYS A 592 -21.90 30.68 -0.41
N LYS A 593 -21.22 31.65 -1.07
CA LYS A 593 -21.66 33.03 -1.28
C LYS A 593 -21.96 33.78 0.02
N GLN A 594 -21.15 33.53 1.05
CA GLN A 594 -21.26 34.31 2.30
C GLN A 594 -20.54 35.65 2.17
N TYR A 595 -19.61 35.78 1.21
CA TYR A 595 -18.98 37.06 0.85
C TYR A 595 -19.70 37.72 -0.34
N THR A 596 -19.72 39.05 -0.35
CA THR A 596 -20.00 39.82 -1.55
C THR A 596 -18.86 39.60 -2.58
N GLU A 597 -19.04 40.01 -3.84
CA GLU A 597 -17.98 39.89 -4.84
C GLU A 597 -16.75 40.73 -4.47
N GLU A 598 -16.95 41.91 -3.90
CA GLU A 598 -15.88 42.78 -3.43
C GLU A 598 -15.12 42.15 -2.25
N GLN A 599 -15.84 41.64 -1.24
CA GLN A 599 -15.22 40.95 -0.11
C GLN A 599 -14.43 39.71 -0.57
N ALA A 600 -15.00 38.92 -1.48
CA ALA A 600 -14.31 37.77 -2.05
C ALA A 600 -13.02 38.19 -2.79
N TYR A 601 -13.08 39.28 -3.55
CA TYR A 601 -11.91 39.85 -4.25
C TYR A 601 -10.83 40.29 -3.26
N GLN A 602 -11.17 41.10 -2.26
CA GLN A 602 -10.20 41.59 -1.26
C GLN A 602 -9.51 40.43 -0.53
N VAL A 603 -10.28 39.42 -0.12
CA VAL A 603 -9.75 38.23 0.55
C VAL A 603 -8.83 37.44 -0.37
N LEU A 604 -9.26 37.15 -1.61
CA LEU A 604 -8.48 36.36 -2.54
C LEU A 604 -7.21 37.09 -2.99
N LYS A 605 -7.31 38.40 -3.23
CA LYS A 605 -6.16 39.23 -3.59
C LYS A 605 -5.15 39.34 -2.45
N GLY A 606 -5.63 39.54 -1.22
CA GLY A 606 -4.78 39.56 -0.02
C GLY A 606 -4.13 38.20 0.30
N LEU A 607 -4.65 37.09 -0.25
CA LEU A 607 -4.06 35.76 -0.18
C LEU A 607 -3.22 35.40 -1.43
N ASN A 608 -2.97 36.35 -2.31
CA ASN A 608 -2.24 36.17 -3.56
C ASN A 608 -2.81 35.05 -4.45
N VAL A 609 -4.15 34.94 -4.52
CA VAL A 609 -4.82 33.97 -5.39
C VAL A 609 -4.95 34.56 -6.79
N ASP A 610 -4.38 33.86 -7.79
CA ASP A 610 -4.45 34.26 -9.20
C ASP A 610 -5.72 33.74 -9.87
N TYR A 611 -6.14 32.54 -9.52
CA TYR A 611 -7.32 31.91 -10.09
C TYR A 611 -8.24 31.34 -9.04
N VAL A 612 -9.55 31.59 -9.21
CA VAL A 612 -10.59 30.92 -8.44
C VAL A 612 -11.44 30.06 -9.37
N VAL A 613 -11.56 28.77 -9.01
CA VAL A 613 -12.44 27.85 -9.72
C VAL A 613 -13.72 27.69 -8.90
N THR A 614 -14.86 27.99 -9.49
CA THR A 614 -16.14 27.92 -8.79
C THR A 614 -17.08 26.89 -9.41
N ARG A 615 -18.12 26.48 -8.68
CA ARG A 615 -19.24 25.77 -9.29
C ARG A 615 -20.16 26.77 -10.00
N ARG A 616 -20.89 26.32 -11.03
CA ARG A 616 -21.79 27.10 -11.88
C ARG A 616 -22.76 28.04 -11.12
N TYR A 617 -23.14 27.68 -9.90
CA TYR A 617 -24.06 28.49 -9.09
C TYR A 617 -23.36 29.68 -8.36
N VAL A 618 -22.04 29.66 -8.22
CA VAL A 618 -21.23 30.78 -7.73
C VAL A 618 -20.73 31.53 -8.96
N LYS A 619 -21.31 32.71 -9.19
CA LYS A 619 -20.99 33.56 -10.35
C LYS A 619 -20.40 34.86 -9.84
N PHE A 620 -19.27 35.26 -10.37
CA PHE A 620 -18.71 36.59 -10.25
C PHE A 620 -19.08 37.37 -11.51
N ARG A 621 -19.61 38.57 -11.34
CA ARG A 621 -20.15 39.37 -12.43
C ARG A 621 -19.37 40.66 -12.66
N ASN A 622 -18.72 41.19 -11.64
CA ASN A 622 -17.97 42.43 -11.74
C ASN A 622 -16.60 42.18 -12.41
N PRO A 623 -16.39 42.69 -13.65
CA PRO A 623 -15.16 42.50 -14.38
C PRO A 623 -13.96 43.26 -13.79
N GLN A 624 -14.18 44.22 -12.87
CA GLN A 624 -13.09 44.89 -12.17
C GLN A 624 -12.41 43.98 -11.16
N TYR A 625 -13.14 43.02 -10.61
CA TYR A 625 -12.64 42.08 -9.60
C TYR A 625 -12.24 40.72 -10.21
N PHE A 626 -13.06 40.22 -11.14
CA PHE A 626 -12.93 38.88 -11.66
C PHE A 626 -13.12 38.81 -13.17
N THR A 627 -12.11 38.33 -13.89
CA THR A 627 -12.24 38.06 -15.31
C THR A 627 -12.63 36.59 -15.52
N LYS A 628 -13.83 36.36 -16.09
CA LYS A 628 -14.26 35.01 -16.45
C LYS A 628 -13.43 34.44 -17.58
N CYS A 629 -12.67 33.38 -17.31
CA CYS A 629 -11.75 32.75 -18.27
C CYS A 629 -12.37 31.65 -19.10
N LYS A 630 -12.76 30.54 -18.47
CA LYS A 630 -13.26 29.33 -19.16
C LYS A 630 -14.27 28.58 -18.30
N ARG A 631 -15.08 27.75 -18.98
CA ARG A 631 -16.04 26.85 -18.31
C ARG A 631 -15.82 25.41 -18.75
N TYR A 632 -15.77 24.51 -17.79
CA TYR A 632 -15.72 23.07 -18.00
C TYR A 632 -16.84 22.37 -17.23
N GLY A 633 -17.92 22.02 -17.92
CA GLY A 633 -19.11 21.42 -17.33
C GLY A 633 -19.72 22.32 -16.21
N ARG A 634 -19.66 21.84 -14.97
CA ARG A 634 -20.16 22.57 -13.79
C ARG A 634 -19.15 23.52 -13.17
N PHE A 635 -17.93 23.59 -13.65
CA PHE A 635 -16.87 24.45 -13.11
C PHE A 635 -16.61 25.65 -14.02
N VAL A 636 -16.34 26.79 -13.41
CA VAL A 636 -16.00 28.05 -14.07
C VAL A 636 -14.70 28.56 -13.46
N ILE A 637 -13.76 28.91 -14.31
CA ILE A 637 -12.47 29.49 -13.94
C ILE A 637 -12.58 31.01 -14.07
N TYR A 638 -12.19 31.72 -13.04
CA TYR A 638 -12.05 33.18 -13.01
C TYR A 638 -10.60 33.52 -12.66
N HIS A 639 -10.04 34.52 -13.33
CA HIS A 639 -8.82 35.20 -12.91
C HIS A 639 -9.19 36.25 -11.87
N VAL A 640 -8.39 36.42 -10.83
CA VAL A 640 -8.52 37.47 -9.80
C VAL A 640 -7.66 38.64 -10.27
N ASN A 641 -8.24 39.77 -10.59
CA ASN A 641 -7.58 40.90 -11.25
C ASN A 641 -6.63 41.70 -10.34
#